data_abf6964a07e5ad0d2037353bcb673315
#
_entry.id   abf6964a07e5ad0d2037353bcb673315
#
_cell.length_a   1.000
_cell.length_b   1.000
_cell.length_c   1.000
_cell.angle_alpha   90.00
_cell.angle_beta   90.00
_cell.angle_gamma   90.00
#
_symmetry.space_group_name_H-M   'P 1'
#
loop_
_entity.id
_entity.type
_entity.pdbx_description
1 polymer ?
#
loop_
_entity_poly.entity_id
_entity_poly.type
_entity_poly.pdbx_seq_one_letter_code
_entity_poly.pdbx_strand_id
1 'polypeptide(L)'
;MPVPRRFSAAPLPFEPQIRWVERVNELAEVAAPPAWTTARVEAWLDWADGLPLDMPAGTPAAFALDGAYPLLGGGPDRYARRLAAWGLALGALADEEAAAGFRAELFGALALGVIATGRQLPFGARVNPLAPDTACAPPLVLPELGTKAFAESAQALRVGRGVAAQRLTAVTDAVRRCEGDAASCGDPAANQALARACRAARDAGFGDAAIADAIALGRAGFEPSAAQAAAPVLALTAVGDREAIARTSPAALAAAALAWETSALTIAFSEDDAERASLAAIAPTGAVNVCAFEGPSGFDVDGFAAAVRLAFLALDIEGRAGFLADPADAYRRAAARPVALGLAGVAEMIVAGGVAYDSPNARTLATKLHQSALAETETLGAGHAVRLCAVTDPEIALRLGGVSLSAAPWPGPVTLAETADGVILRTLAEPALAAAAAAGVDPDLLRTALIGHGALAGAPGVNHESLAAKGFTRHEIAAAETALLEARDLKSTFAPAVVGAGFVADVLGVDAAALADPAFDTLSHAGFTPEEIAAAEAFALGRASPAAAARLPAPLREALKPADEIDASARYAMIRAIEVATSAPATTTLDLPFDTTPSDALDALALAARAGVRAARIVRANAPASFALDIPPPRAARTPEPPPLEPPQERIVERFIEVGPSRRMLPDRRKGYIQKSSVGGHKVYLHTGEYEDGELGEIFIDMHKEGAAFRSLMNNFAVAVSLGLQYGVPLEKFVDAFVFTRFEPAGEVVGNEAIRSATSILDYVFRELGVSYLGRDDLASVDPQALNADGLGGGKADKLDPQVVSRFISKGYSRGAAPDNLVFLPSAKAAAARAADVCPACGDLALVRKGQSLICQTCGERAPQTG
;
A
#
# COMPACT_ATOMS: atom_id res chain seq x y z
N MET A 1 21.85 -19.81 -23.79
CA MET A 1 21.43 -19.44 -25.16
C MET A 1 21.69 -17.96 -25.36
N PRO A 2 22.10 -17.53 -26.56
CA PRO A 2 22.21 -16.09 -26.81
C PRO A 2 20.84 -15.44 -26.74
N VAL A 3 20.72 -14.40 -25.92
CA VAL A 3 19.51 -13.58 -25.84
C VAL A 3 19.43 -12.75 -27.11
N PRO A 4 18.34 -12.80 -27.89
CA PRO A 4 18.24 -12.00 -29.12
C PRO A 4 18.26 -10.51 -28.77
N ARG A 5 19.12 -9.75 -29.39
CA ARG A 5 19.28 -8.30 -29.21
C ARG A 5 18.18 -7.57 -29.97
N ARG A 6 17.08 -7.25 -29.31
CA ARG A 6 15.91 -6.58 -29.91
C ARG A 6 15.43 -5.36 -29.15
N PHE A 7 15.54 -5.38 -27.81
CA PHE A 7 15.05 -4.29 -26.94
C PHE A 7 16.18 -3.38 -26.45
N SER A 8 17.43 -3.76 -26.66
CA SER A 8 18.61 -3.02 -26.24
C SER A 8 19.05 -1.94 -27.25
N ALA A 9 18.26 -1.66 -28.28
CA ALA A 9 18.58 -0.62 -29.23
C ALA A 9 18.62 0.74 -28.52
N ALA A 10 19.81 1.32 -28.41
CA ALA A 10 19.99 2.69 -27.96
C ALA A 10 19.91 3.64 -29.16
N PRO A 11 19.28 4.81 -29.04
CA PRO A 11 18.56 5.31 -27.87
C PRO A 11 17.16 4.69 -27.74
N LEU A 12 16.56 4.81 -26.53
CA LEU A 12 15.13 4.53 -26.35
C LEU A 12 14.30 5.34 -27.37
N PRO A 13 13.18 4.82 -27.89
CA PRO A 13 12.38 5.50 -28.92
C PRO A 13 11.64 6.73 -28.40
N PHE A 14 11.97 7.20 -27.20
CA PHE A 14 11.45 8.42 -26.58
C PHE A 14 12.55 9.11 -25.77
N GLU A 15 12.43 10.43 -25.63
CA GLU A 15 13.21 11.20 -24.66
C GLU A 15 12.47 11.17 -23.30
N PRO A 16 13.10 10.71 -22.23
CA PRO A 16 12.47 10.71 -20.90
C PRO A 16 12.12 12.13 -20.47
N GLN A 17 10.91 12.28 -19.94
CA GLN A 17 10.45 13.55 -19.39
C GLN A 17 10.62 13.54 -17.88
N ILE A 18 11.17 14.62 -17.33
CA ILE A 18 11.30 14.79 -15.88
C ILE A 18 9.92 15.14 -15.31
N ARG A 19 9.50 14.39 -14.30
CA ARG A 19 8.26 14.60 -13.56
C ARG A 19 8.52 14.63 -12.07
N TRP A 20 7.70 15.40 -11.36
CA TRP A 20 7.66 15.39 -9.91
C TRP A 20 6.53 14.51 -9.43
N VAL A 21 6.86 13.50 -8.65
CA VAL A 21 5.91 12.53 -8.13
C VAL A 21 5.88 12.64 -6.60
N GLU A 22 4.71 12.85 -6.04
CA GLU A 22 4.52 12.92 -4.60
C GLU A 22 4.67 11.54 -3.97
N ARG A 23 5.58 11.42 -3.00
CA ARG A 23 5.82 10.21 -2.19
C ARG A 23 5.46 10.53 -0.74
N VAL A 24 5.35 9.50 0.10
CA VAL A 24 4.87 9.63 1.49
C VAL A 24 5.58 10.74 2.30
N ASN A 25 6.87 11.01 2.03
CA ASN A 25 7.66 11.98 2.79
C ASN A 25 8.46 12.97 1.93
N GLU A 26 8.35 12.88 0.60
CA GLU A 26 9.17 13.70 -0.31
C GLU A 26 8.51 13.86 -1.68
N LEU A 27 8.92 14.88 -2.40
CA LEU A 27 8.61 15.06 -3.81
C LEU A 27 9.80 14.52 -4.62
N ALA A 28 9.61 13.38 -5.28
CA ALA A 28 10.67 12.72 -6.03
C ALA A 28 10.73 13.22 -7.47
N GLU A 29 11.94 13.55 -7.93
CA GLU A 29 12.21 13.85 -9.34
C GLU A 29 12.46 12.56 -10.11
N VAL A 30 11.65 12.26 -11.11
CA VAL A 30 11.66 11.00 -11.85
C VAL A 30 11.64 11.23 -13.35
N ALA A 31 12.59 10.61 -14.05
CA ALA A 31 12.54 10.52 -15.50
C ALA A 31 11.61 9.37 -15.92
N ALA A 32 10.61 9.66 -16.76
CA ALA A 32 9.63 8.69 -17.23
C ALA A 32 9.28 8.88 -18.72
N PRO A 33 8.74 7.85 -19.40
CA PRO A 33 8.22 8.01 -20.76
C PRO A 33 7.10 9.06 -20.80
N PRO A 34 7.09 9.97 -21.81
CA PRO A 34 6.14 11.09 -21.84
C PRO A 34 4.67 10.68 -21.88
N ALA A 35 4.37 9.54 -22.50
CA ALA A 35 3.01 9.05 -22.67
C ALA A 35 2.46 8.28 -21.46
N TRP A 36 3.26 8.08 -20.39
CA TRP A 36 2.81 7.33 -19.23
C TRP A 36 2.06 8.24 -18.26
N THR A 37 1.00 7.72 -17.67
CA THR A 37 0.26 8.43 -16.61
C THR A 37 1.08 8.46 -15.31
N THR A 38 0.79 9.44 -14.43
CA THR A 38 1.42 9.52 -13.11
C THR A 38 1.21 8.23 -12.31
N ALA A 39 0.00 7.68 -12.31
CA ALA A 39 -0.30 6.41 -11.64
C ALA A 39 0.56 5.23 -12.15
N ARG A 40 0.83 5.18 -13.46
CA ARG A 40 1.73 4.17 -14.02
C ARG A 40 3.17 4.36 -13.55
N VAL A 41 3.64 5.59 -13.49
CA VAL A 41 4.99 5.94 -13.01
C VAL A 41 5.12 5.59 -11.52
N GLU A 42 4.13 5.93 -10.70
CA GLU A 42 4.08 5.58 -9.28
C GLU A 42 4.15 4.06 -9.06
N ALA A 43 3.40 3.28 -9.82
CA ALA A 43 3.44 1.81 -9.75
C ALA A 43 4.83 1.24 -10.08
N TRP A 44 5.59 1.88 -10.98
CA TRP A 44 6.99 1.51 -11.24
C TRP A 44 7.93 1.92 -10.11
N LEU A 45 7.68 3.07 -9.46
CA LEU A 45 8.47 3.50 -8.29
C LEU A 45 8.22 2.59 -7.09
N ASP A 46 6.96 2.24 -6.80
CA ASP A 46 6.61 1.31 -5.72
C ASP A 46 7.26 -0.07 -5.92
N TRP A 47 7.27 -0.54 -7.17
CA TRP A 47 7.98 -1.76 -7.51
C TRP A 47 9.50 -1.62 -7.33
N ALA A 48 10.08 -0.48 -7.74
CA ALA A 48 11.51 -0.19 -7.62
C ALA A 48 11.97 -0.13 -6.15
N ASP A 49 11.15 0.45 -5.26
CA ASP A 49 11.43 0.52 -3.81
C ASP A 49 11.39 -0.85 -3.15
N GLY A 50 10.59 -1.76 -3.68
CA GLY A 50 10.51 -3.15 -3.22
C GLY A 50 11.60 -4.08 -3.74
N LEU A 51 12.52 -3.59 -4.61
CA LEU A 51 13.55 -4.45 -5.19
C LEU A 51 14.63 -4.82 -4.17
N PRO A 52 14.98 -6.11 -4.11
CA PRO A 52 16.10 -6.55 -3.30
C PRO A 52 17.44 -5.99 -3.80
N LEU A 53 18.35 -5.74 -2.86
CA LEU A 53 19.68 -5.22 -3.14
C LEU A 53 20.77 -6.30 -3.02
N ASP A 54 20.39 -7.56 -2.81
CA ASP A 54 21.32 -8.68 -2.67
C ASP A 54 22.00 -9.02 -4.00
N MET A 55 23.30 -9.16 -3.94
CA MET A 55 24.16 -9.51 -5.07
C MET A 55 25.00 -10.75 -4.74
N PRO A 56 25.27 -11.64 -5.70
CA PRO A 56 26.16 -12.77 -5.45
C PRO A 56 27.58 -12.32 -5.16
N ALA A 57 28.30 -13.12 -4.35
CA ALA A 57 29.72 -12.85 -4.09
C ALA A 57 30.53 -12.88 -5.40
N GLY A 58 31.44 -11.93 -5.55
CA GLY A 58 32.29 -11.82 -6.74
C GLY A 58 31.56 -11.20 -7.96
N THR A 59 30.47 -10.48 -7.74
CA THR A 59 29.78 -9.74 -8.82
C THR A 59 30.75 -8.84 -9.58
N PRO A 60 30.85 -8.94 -10.93
CA PRO A 60 31.65 -8.04 -11.74
C PRO A 60 31.23 -6.57 -11.58
N ALA A 61 32.17 -5.64 -11.60
CA ALA A 61 31.89 -4.20 -11.43
C ALA A 61 30.86 -3.65 -12.45
N ALA A 62 30.77 -4.25 -13.63
CA ALA A 62 29.80 -3.88 -14.67
C ALA A 62 28.32 -4.08 -14.24
N PHE A 63 28.08 -4.88 -13.21
CA PHE A 63 26.75 -5.17 -12.66
C PHE A 63 26.55 -4.60 -11.25
N ALA A 64 27.51 -3.88 -10.70
CA ALA A 64 27.36 -3.24 -9.40
C ALA A 64 26.14 -2.31 -9.35
N LEU A 65 25.47 -2.24 -8.18
CA LEU A 65 24.26 -1.43 -8.00
C LEU A 65 24.57 0.02 -7.59
N ASP A 66 25.82 0.46 -7.77
CA ASP A 66 26.26 1.83 -7.54
C ASP A 66 25.90 2.74 -8.74
N GLY A 67 25.41 3.91 -8.47
CA GLY A 67 25.10 4.93 -9.48
C GLY A 67 23.69 5.49 -9.38
N ALA A 68 23.49 6.66 -9.98
CA ALA A 68 22.19 7.29 -10.12
C ALA A 68 21.55 6.87 -11.44
N TYR A 69 20.38 6.29 -11.38
CA TYR A 69 19.61 5.85 -12.54
C TYR A 69 18.32 6.65 -12.59
N PRO A 70 18.18 7.63 -13.48
CA PRO A 70 17.03 8.55 -13.45
C PRO A 70 15.73 7.91 -13.93
N LEU A 71 15.77 6.94 -14.84
CA LEU A 71 14.57 6.36 -15.44
C LEU A 71 13.82 5.48 -14.42
N LEU A 72 12.57 5.87 -14.13
CA LEU A 72 11.67 5.15 -13.21
C LEU A 72 12.33 4.83 -11.86
N GLY A 73 13.02 5.81 -11.26
CA GLY A 73 13.72 5.66 -9.99
C GLY A 73 14.85 4.63 -10.01
N GLY A 74 15.34 4.27 -11.20
CA GLY A 74 16.39 3.27 -11.39
C GLY A 74 15.94 1.83 -11.25
N GLY A 75 14.64 1.57 -11.03
CA GLY A 75 14.11 0.22 -10.85
C GLY A 75 14.47 -0.74 -11.97
N PRO A 76 14.16 -0.43 -13.24
CA PRO A 76 14.47 -1.31 -14.38
C PRO A 76 15.96 -1.65 -14.53
N ASP A 77 16.86 -0.68 -14.32
CA ASP A 77 18.30 -0.93 -14.43
C ASP A 77 18.83 -1.74 -13.24
N ARG A 78 18.42 -1.42 -12.01
CA ARG A 78 18.80 -2.21 -10.81
C ARG A 78 18.36 -3.66 -10.93
N TYR A 79 17.14 -3.89 -11.34
CA TYR A 79 16.59 -5.24 -11.55
C TYR A 79 17.37 -6.01 -12.61
N ALA A 80 17.63 -5.39 -13.78
CA ALA A 80 18.36 -6.02 -14.86
C ALA A 80 19.81 -6.34 -14.48
N ARG A 81 20.51 -5.45 -13.74
CA ARG A 81 21.85 -5.69 -13.21
C ARG A 81 21.88 -6.84 -12.21
N ARG A 82 20.95 -6.82 -11.27
CA ARG A 82 20.84 -7.89 -10.26
C ARG A 82 20.63 -9.25 -10.92
N LEU A 83 19.69 -9.35 -11.86
CA LEU A 83 19.45 -10.62 -12.55
C LEU A 83 20.60 -11.05 -13.46
N ALA A 84 21.31 -10.13 -14.09
CA ALA A 84 22.50 -10.45 -14.86
C ALA A 84 23.61 -11.05 -13.98
N ALA A 85 23.88 -10.47 -12.81
CA ALA A 85 24.85 -10.98 -11.86
C ALA A 85 24.46 -12.36 -11.30
N TRP A 86 23.20 -12.53 -10.88
CA TRP A 86 22.71 -13.83 -10.42
C TRP A 86 22.65 -14.87 -11.55
N GLY A 87 22.27 -14.47 -12.75
CA GLY A 87 22.26 -15.35 -13.92
C GLY A 87 23.64 -15.89 -14.25
N LEU A 88 24.67 -15.06 -14.11
CA LEU A 88 26.07 -15.48 -14.26
C LEU A 88 26.48 -16.43 -13.13
N ALA A 89 26.23 -16.08 -11.86
CA ALA A 89 26.59 -16.89 -10.70
C ALA A 89 25.88 -18.26 -10.67
N LEU A 90 24.64 -18.32 -11.16
CA LEU A 90 23.83 -19.55 -11.25
C LEU A 90 24.12 -20.38 -12.51
N GLY A 91 24.98 -19.89 -13.43
CA GLY A 91 25.28 -20.54 -14.71
C GLY A 91 24.09 -20.54 -15.70
N ALA A 92 23.09 -19.67 -15.49
CA ALA A 92 21.99 -19.46 -16.43
C ALA A 92 22.42 -18.64 -17.65
N LEU A 93 23.41 -17.76 -17.46
CA LEU A 93 24.11 -16.98 -18.46
C LEU A 93 25.55 -17.50 -18.57
N ALA A 94 26.02 -17.69 -19.80
CA ALA A 94 27.27 -18.42 -20.06
C ALA A 94 28.54 -17.67 -19.62
N ASP A 95 28.55 -16.36 -19.81
CA ASP A 95 29.68 -15.48 -19.55
C ASP A 95 29.23 -14.02 -19.32
N GLU A 96 30.19 -13.12 -19.07
CA GLU A 96 29.91 -11.70 -18.84
C GLU A 96 29.33 -10.98 -20.07
N GLU A 97 29.67 -11.40 -21.29
CA GLU A 97 29.12 -10.83 -22.53
C GLU A 97 27.62 -11.18 -22.66
N ALA A 98 27.28 -12.44 -22.43
CA ALA A 98 25.86 -12.89 -22.38
C ALA A 98 25.08 -12.18 -21.29
N ALA A 99 25.67 -11.98 -20.10
CA ALA A 99 25.06 -11.27 -19.00
C ALA A 99 24.85 -9.78 -19.29
N ALA A 100 25.82 -9.12 -19.94
CA ALA A 100 25.69 -7.73 -20.37
C ALA A 100 24.61 -7.57 -21.46
N GLY A 101 24.56 -8.50 -22.42
CA GLY A 101 23.51 -8.56 -23.43
C GLY A 101 22.12 -8.75 -22.82
N PHE A 102 21.97 -9.71 -21.90
CA PHE A 102 20.73 -9.96 -21.17
C PHE A 102 20.28 -8.73 -20.38
N ARG A 103 21.20 -8.08 -19.65
CA ARG A 103 20.91 -6.85 -18.90
C ARG A 103 20.32 -5.77 -19.81
N ALA A 104 20.98 -5.52 -20.94
CA ALA A 104 20.56 -4.47 -21.88
C ALA A 104 19.17 -4.74 -22.48
N GLU A 105 18.92 -6.00 -22.89
CA GLU A 105 17.63 -6.42 -23.42
C GLU A 105 16.52 -6.32 -22.37
N LEU A 106 16.75 -6.78 -21.14
CA LEU A 106 15.77 -6.76 -20.07
C LEU A 106 15.45 -5.31 -19.66
N PHE A 107 16.48 -4.46 -19.51
CA PHE A 107 16.27 -3.03 -19.24
C PHE A 107 15.39 -2.38 -20.31
N GLY A 108 15.71 -2.60 -21.59
CA GLY A 108 14.94 -2.05 -22.71
C GLY A 108 13.48 -2.52 -22.70
N ALA A 109 13.25 -3.82 -22.51
CA ALA A 109 11.91 -4.40 -22.49
C ALA A 109 11.04 -3.86 -21.33
N LEU A 110 11.64 -3.66 -20.14
CA LEU A 110 10.98 -3.02 -19.00
C LEU A 110 10.69 -1.54 -19.26
N ALA A 111 11.68 -0.79 -19.73
CA ALA A 111 11.55 0.64 -20.03
C ALA A 111 10.52 0.95 -21.12
N LEU A 112 10.33 0.05 -22.07
CA LEU A 112 9.31 0.14 -23.13
C LEU A 112 7.91 -0.34 -22.68
N GLY A 113 7.79 -0.93 -21.49
CA GLY A 113 6.53 -1.52 -21.01
C GLY A 113 6.11 -2.76 -21.80
N VAL A 114 7.06 -3.47 -22.40
CA VAL A 114 6.85 -4.77 -23.08
C VAL A 114 6.71 -5.89 -22.07
N ILE A 115 7.46 -5.81 -20.98
CA ILE A 115 7.46 -6.78 -19.88
C ILE A 115 7.25 -6.02 -18.57
N ALA A 116 6.49 -6.61 -17.66
CA ALA A 116 6.49 -6.24 -16.25
C ALA A 116 6.56 -7.49 -15.38
N THR A 117 7.23 -7.40 -14.23
CA THR A 117 7.36 -8.49 -13.26
C THR A 117 6.62 -8.16 -11.97
N GLY A 118 6.18 -9.15 -11.23
CA GLY A 118 5.50 -8.98 -9.98
C GLY A 118 6.38 -8.38 -8.88
N ARG A 119 5.79 -8.21 -7.71
CA ARG A 119 6.52 -7.75 -6.53
C ARG A 119 7.50 -8.83 -6.09
N GLN A 120 8.72 -8.41 -5.80
CA GLN A 120 9.73 -9.31 -5.23
C GLN A 120 9.32 -9.72 -3.81
N LEU A 121 9.39 -11.01 -3.52
CA LEU A 121 9.09 -11.49 -2.18
C LEU A 121 10.23 -11.14 -1.19
N PRO A 122 9.91 -10.76 0.04
CA PRO A 122 10.92 -10.39 1.02
C PRO A 122 11.81 -11.59 1.41
N PHE A 123 13.05 -11.25 1.78
CA PHE A 123 14.12 -12.21 2.08
C PHE A 123 13.99 -12.81 3.47
N GLY A 124 14.46 -14.03 3.62
CA GLY A 124 14.47 -14.74 4.90
C GLY A 124 14.60 -16.24 4.77
N ALA A 125 14.68 -16.75 3.56
CA ALA A 125 14.80 -18.18 3.34
C ALA A 125 16.20 -18.68 3.75
N ARG A 126 16.24 -19.89 4.28
CA ARG A 126 17.46 -20.58 4.70
C ARG A 126 18.11 -21.39 3.57
N VAL A 127 17.49 -21.39 2.39
CA VAL A 127 18.00 -22.13 1.22
C VAL A 127 19.07 -21.31 0.52
N ASN A 128 20.24 -21.88 0.33
CA ASN A 128 21.30 -21.26 -0.45
C ASN A 128 20.94 -21.33 -1.95
N PRO A 129 20.73 -20.21 -2.66
CA PRO A 129 20.36 -20.22 -4.07
C PRO A 129 21.44 -20.82 -4.99
N LEU A 130 22.71 -20.79 -4.59
CA LEU A 130 23.81 -21.36 -5.38
C LEU A 130 23.97 -22.88 -5.17
N ALA A 131 23.54 -23.41 -4.06
CA ALA A 131 23.62 -24.83 -3.72
C ALA A 131 22.39 -25.28 -2.92
N PRO A 132 21.18 -25.26 -3.50
CA PRO A 132 19.97 -25.64 -2.81
C PRO A 132 19.96 -27.17 -2.57
N ASP A 133 19.71 -27.59 -1.34
CA ASP A 133 19.49 -29.00 -1.02
C ASP A 133 18.03 -29.38 -1.28
N THR A 134 17.69 -29.71 -2.50
CA THR A 134 16.34 -30.06 -2.89
C THR A 134 15.88 -31.41 -2.36
N ALA A 135 16.79 -32.26 -1.90
CA ALA A 135 16.45 -33.53 -1.25
C ALA A 135 15.74 -33.34 0.10
N CYS A 136 15.93 -32.19 0.73
CA CYS A 136 15.28 -31.81 1.98
C CYS A 136 13.92 -31.13 1.79
N ALA A 137 13.42 -31.00 0.55
CA ALA A 137 12.13 -30.37 0.28
C ALA A 137 11.00 -31.17 0.97
N PRO A 138 10.23 -30.55 1.88
CA PRO A 138 9.11 -31.25 2.50
C PRO A 138 8.02 -31.55 1.49
N PRO A 139 7.28 -32.64 1.68
CA PRO A 139 6.17 -32.98 0.78
C PRO A 139 5.11 -31.88 0.82
N LEU A 140 4.55 -31.58 -0.34
CA LEU A 140 3.41 -30.66 -0.44
C LEU A 140 2.16 -31.34 0.10
N VAL A 141 1.54 -30.74 1.10
CA VAL A 141 0.27 -31.20 1.65
C VAL A 141 -0.85 -30.33 1.08
N LEU A 142 -1.69 -30.90 0.24
CA LEU A 142 -2.87 -30.25 -0.34
C LEU A 142 -4.12 -30.79 0.37
N PRO A 143 -4.80 -29.99 1.20
CA PRO A 143 -5.98 -30.46 1.91
C PRO A 143 -7.17 -30.59 0.96
N GLU A 144 -7.88 -31.69 1.05
CA GLU A 144 -9.17 -31.86 0.39
C GLU A 144 -10.30 -31.19 1.20
N LEU A 145 -11.26 -30.60 0.48
CA LEU A 145 -12.41 -29.96 1.11
C LEU A 145 -13.21 -30.96 1.95
N GLY A 146 -13.64 -30.52 3.14
CA GLY A 146 -14.40 -31.34 4.08
C GLY A 146 -13.55 -32.25 4.97
N THR A 147 -12.24 -32.32 4.79
CA THR A 147 -11.34 -33.10 5.64
C THR A 147 -10.89 -32.32 6.90
N LYS A 148 -10.37 -33.03 7.89
CA LYS A 148 -9.77 -32.44 9.08
C LYS A 148 -8.55 -31.56 8.71
N ALA A 149 -7.73 -32.01 7.75
CA ALA A 149 -6.59 -31.28 7.24
C ALA A 149 -7.01 -29.93 6.64
N PHE A 150 -8.12 -29.88 5.90
CA PHE A 150 -8.67 -28.62 5.40
C PHE A 150 -9.12 -27.69 6.55
N ALA A 151 -9.80 -28.23 7.56
CA ALA A 151 -10.26 -27.43 8.69
C ALA A 151 -9.07 -26.84 9.49
N GLU A 152 -8.00 -27.60 9.69
CA GLU A 152 -6.77 -27.14 10.36
C GLU A 152 -6.05 -26.07 9.52
N SER A 153 -5.93 -26.27 8.21
CA SER A 153 -5.34 -25.29 7.29
C SER A 153 -6.17 -24.02 7.20
N ALA A 154 -7.50 -24.14 7.17
CA ALA A 154 -8.42 -23.00 7.20
C ALA A 154 -8.29 -22.19 8.50
N GLN A 155 -8.14 -22.87 9.63
CA GLN A 155 -7.89 -22.21 10.92
C GLN A 155 -6.53 -21.50 10.93
N ALA A 156 -5.49 -22.13 10.41
CA ALA A 156 -4.16 -21.51 10.29
C ALA A 156 -4.19 -20.26 9.41
N LEU A 157 -4.92 -20.31 8.28
CA LEU A 157 -5.13 -19.15 7.41
C LEU A 157 -5.83 -18.00 8.13
N ARG A 158 -6.92 -18.30 8.88
CA ARG A 158 -7.65 -17.28 9.67
C ARG A 158 -6.75 -16.67 10.75
N VAL A 159 -6.02 -17.49 11.49
CA VAL A 159 -5.12 -17.05 12.56
C VAL A 159 -4.01 -16.17 12.00
N GLY A 160 -3.35 -16.60 10.91
CA GLY A 160 -2.27 -15.84 10.29
C GLY A 160 -2.73 -14.45 9.81
N ARG A 161 -3.93 -14.38 9.25
CA ARG A 161 -4.53 -13.09 8.86
C ARG A 161 -5.05 -12.29 10.05
N GLY A 162 -5.54 -12.99 11.09
CA GLY A 162 -6.08 -12.37 12.31
C GLY A 162 -5.01 -11.74 13.19
N VAL A 163 -3.79 -12.30 13.23
CA VAL A 163 -2.63 -11.69 13.95
C VAL A 163 -2.32 -10.30 13.42
N ALA A 164 -2.35 -10.14 12.10
CA ALA A 164 -2.16 -8.83 11.47
C ALA A 164 -3.32 -7.86 11.74
N ALA A 165 -4.49 -8.39 12.09
CA ALA A 165 -5.73 -7.61 12.20
C ALA A 165 -6.42 -7.70 13.57
N GLN A 166 -5.69 -7.86 14.68
CA GLN A 166 -6.26 -7.96 16.03
C GLN A 166 -7.27 -6.85 16.37
N ARG A 167 -7.06 -5.64 15.84
CA ARG A 167 -7.97 -4.51 16.04
C ARG A 167 -9.29 -4.71 15.30
N LEU A 168 -9.26 -5.32 14.12
CA LEU A 168 -10.46 -5.64 13.37
C LEU A 168 -11.26 -6.79 14.00
N THR A 169 -10.58 -7.72 14.71
CA THR A 169 -11.25 -8.76 15.51
C THR A 169 -12.20 -8.15 16.53
N ALA A 170 -11.81 -7.07 17.21
CA ALA A 170 -12.67 -6.39 18.16
C ALA A 170 -13.93 -5.76 17.49
N VAL A 171 -13.81 -5.32 16.24
CA VAL A 171 -14.96 -4.82 15.45
C VAL A 171 -15.94 -5.97 15.16
N THR A 172 -15.45 -7.08 14.63
CA THR A 172 -16.25 -8.29 14.36
C THR A 172 -16.95 -8.81 15.63
N ASP A 173 -16.23 -8.90 16.74
CA ASP A 173 -16.77 -9.32 18.03
C ASP A 173 -17.88 -8.39 18.56
N ALA A 174 -17.72 -7.09 18.38
CA ALA A 174 -18.73 -6.12 18.83
C ALA A 174 -20.05 -6.27 18.08
N VAL A 175 -20.02 -6.68 16.80
CA VAL A 175 -21.22 -7.00 16.03
C VAL A 175 -21.87 -8.30 16.52
N ARG A 176 -21.06 -9.35 16.68
CA ARG A 176 -21.55 -10.70 17.05
C ARG A 176 -22.13 -10.77 18.46
N ARG A 177 -21.57 -10.03 19.41
CA ARG A 177 -22.04 -10.01 20.82
C ARG A 177 -23.19 -9.05 21.07
N CYS A 178 -23.67 -8.39 20.04
CA CYS A 178 -24.80 -7.51 20.15
C CYS A 178 -26.12 -8.34 20.18
N GLU A 179 -26.99 -8.06 21.14
CA GLU A 179 -28.27 -8.76 21.32
C GLU A 179 -29.44 -8.08 20.57
N GLY A 180 -29.15 -7.05 19.73
CA GLY A 180 -30.14 -6.34 18.93
C GLY A 180 -30.45 -7.04 17.59
N ASP A 181 -31.25 -6.37 16.77
CA ASP A 181 -31.45 -6.80 15.39
C ASP A 181 -30.15 -6.64 14.55
N ALA A 182 -30.07 -7.36 13.44
CA ALA A 182 -28.85 -7.41 12.63
C ALA A 182 -28.45 -6.04 12.03
N ALA A 183 -29.42 -5.14 11.79
CA ALA A 183 -29.14 -3.81 11.27
C ALA A 183 -28.52 -2.93 12.36
N SER A 184 -29.16 -2.86 13.53
CA SER A 184 -28.66 -2.08 14.69
C SER A 184 -27.34 -2.61 15.22
N CYS A 185 -27.12 -3.92 15.22
CA CYS A 185 -25.87 -4.52 15.66
C CYS A 185 -24.68 -4.18 14.76
N GLY A 186 -24.91 -4.01 13.47
CA GLY A 186 -23.90 -3.63 12.49
C GLY A 186 -23.76 -2.12 12.27
N ASP A 187 -24.49 -1.30 12.99
CA ASP A 187 -24.45 0.16 12.89
C ASP A 187 -23.68 0.76 14.07
N PRO A 188 -22.52 1.43 13.83
CA PRO A 188 -21.77 2.10 14.89
C PRO A 188 -22.57 3.18 15.66
N ALA A 189 -23.59 3.77 15.03
CA ALA A 189 -24.45 4.77 15.69
C ALA A 189 -25.37 4.11 16.75
N ALA A 190 -25.86 2.91 16.48
CA ALA A 190 -26.73 2.14 17.37
C ALA A 190 -25.93 1.28 18.37
N ASN A 191 -24.79 0.70 17.94
CA ASN A 191 -23.97 -0.20 18.74
C ASN A 191 -22.73 0.52 19.31
N GLN A 192 -22.79 0.93 20.57
CA GLN A 192 -21.69 1.65 21.25
C GLN A 192 -20.39 0.85 21.40
N ALA A 193 -20.47 -0.48 21.49
CA ALA A 193 -19.30 -1.34 21.54
C ALA A 193 -18.59 -1.34 20.19
N LEU A 194 -19.36 -1.43 19.11
CA LEU A 194 -18.90 -1.35 17.74
C LEU A 194 -18.26 0.03 17.45
N ALA A 195 -18.92 1.13 17.86
CA ALA A 195 -18.36 2.47 17.70
C ALA A 195 -16.99 2.63 18.36
N ARG A 196 -16.78 2.06 19.55
CA ARG A 196 -15.47 2.07 20.24
C ARG A 196 -14.44 1.23 19.48
N ALA A 197 -14.82 0.04 19.03
CA ALA A 197 -13.94 -0.84 18.28
C ALA A 197 -13.51 -0.21 16.94
N CYS A 198 -14.45 0.40 16.21
CA CYS A 198 -14.18 1.11 14.96
C CYS A 198 -13.21 2.29 15.17
N ARG A 199 -13.39 3.10 16.21
CA ARG A 199 -12.43 4.17 16.54
C ARG A 199 -11.04 3.62 16.84
N ALA A 200 -10.95 2.57 17.67
CA ALA A 200 -9.66 1.95 17.99
C ALA A 200 -8.97 1.35 16.75
N ALA A 201 -9.73 0.87 15.77
CA ALA A 201 -9.19 0.40 14.50
C ALA A 201 -8.69 1.57 13.64
N ARG A 202 -9.44 2.69 13.54
CA ARG A 202 -8.99 3.91 12.87
C ARG A 202 -7.73 4.48 13.50
N ASP A 203 -7.68 4.58 14.84
CA ASP A 203 -6.52 5.07 15.58
C ASP A 203 -5.29 4.17 15.36
N ALA A 204 -5.49 2.90 15.05
CA ALA A 204 -4.44 1.96 14.67
C ALA A 204 -4.04 2.03 13.17
N GLY A 205 -4.66 2.93 12.38
CA GLY A 205 -4.32 3.18 10.98
C GLY A 205 -5.09 2.34 9.96
N PHE A 206 -6.15 1.62 10.37
CA PHE A 206 -7.00 0.92 9.41
C PHE A 206 -7.95 1.88 8.69
N GLY A 207 -8.05 1.75 7.35
CA GLY A 207 -9.03 2.49 6.56
C GLY A 207 -10.45 1.98 6.76
N ASP A 208 -11.44 2.81 6.43
CA ASP A 208 -12.87 2.51 6.60
C ASP A 208 -13.31 1.27 5.82
N ALA A 209 -12.69 0.97 4.68
CA ALA A 209 -12.95 -0.25 3.93
C ALA A 209 -12.68 -1.52 4.76
N ALA A 210 -11.52 -1.60 5.41
CA ALA A 210 -11.16 -2.74 6.25
C ALA A 210 -12.06 -2.87 7.50
N ILE A 211 -12.50 -1.74 8.06
CA ILE A 211 -13.44 -1.71 9.18
C ILE A 211 -14.84 -2.19 8.74
N ALA A 212 -15.30 -1.75 7.57
CA ALA A 212 -16.58 -2.19 6.99
C ALA A 212 -16.58 -3.70 6.69
N ASP A 213 -15.47 -4.23 6.17
CA ASP A 213 -15.28 -5.66 5.97
C ASP A 213 -15.38 -6.44 7.29
N ALA A 214 -14.77 -5.95 8.36
CA ALA A 214 -14.85 -6.56 9.68
C ALA A 214 -16.29 -6.56 10.25
N ILE A 215 -17.07 -5.49 9.99
CA ILE A 215 -18.51 -5.43 10.32
C ILE A 215 -19.28 -6.47 9.51
N ALA A 216 -19.02 -6.56 8.19
CA ALA A 216 -19.69 -7.52 7.32
C ALA A 216 -19.43 -8.97 7.75
N LEU A 217 -18.19 -9.29 8.14
CA LEU A 217 -17.81 -10.59 8.72
C LEU A 217 -18.60 -10.89 10.00
N GLY A 218 -18.74 -9.91 10.88
CA GLY A 218 -19.54 -10.03 12.10
C GLY A 218 -21.02 -10.32 11.82
N ARG A 219 -21.61 -9.63 10.85
CA ARG A 219 -23.01 -9.84 10.39
C ARG A 219 -23.20 -11.23 9.79
N ALA A 220 -22.19 -11.76 9.09
CA ALA A 220 -22.23 -13.11 8.52
C ALA A 220 -22.00 -14.21 9.57
N GLY A 221 -21.78 -13.88 10.83
CA GLY A 221 -21.63 -14.82 11.93
C GLY A 221 -20.27 -15.49 12.06
N PHE A 222 -19.24 -14.98 11.33
CA PHE A 222 -17.89 -15.54 11.44
C PHE A 222 -17.29 -15.33 12.83
N GLU A 223 -16.65 -16.38 13.33
CA GLU A 223 -15.91 -16.29 14.59
C GLU A 223 -14.54 -15.65 14.39
N PRO A 224 -14.21 -14.58 15.13
CA PRO A 224 -12.85 -14.09 15.17
C PRO A 224 -11.97 -15.17 15.79
N SER A 225 -11.05 -15.73 15.03
CA SER A 225 -10.09 -16.71 15.57
C SER A 225 -9.16 -16.00 16.53
N ALA A 226 -9.02 -16.51 17.75
CA ALA A 226 -8.02 -16.03 18.69
C ALA A 226 -6.64 -16.18 18.05
N ALA A 227 -5.88 -15.09 17.99
CA ALA A 227 -4.52 -15.09 17.49
C ALA A 227 -3.63 -15.96 18.37
N GLN A 228 -3.36 -17.17 17.93
CA GLN A 228 -2.30 -18.00 18.47
C GLN A 228 -1.11 -17.96 17.52
N ALA A 229 0.09 -18.13 18.06
CA ALA A 229 1.38 -17.95 17.37
C ALA A 229 1.68 -19.02 16.30
N ALA A 230 0.78 -19.20 15.35
CA ALA A 230 1.05 -19.95 14.14
C ALA A 230 1.70 -19.03 13.09
N ALA A 231 2.62 -19.53 12.29
CA ALA A 231 3.18 -18.79 11.18
C ALA A 231 2.07 -18.32 10.25
N PRO A 232 2.11 -17.06 9.74
CA PRO A 232 1.04 -16.53 8.91
C PRO A 232 0.94 -17.32 7.60
N VAL A 233 -0.22 -17.91 7.34
CA VAL A 233 -0.57 -18.50 6.05
C VAL A 233 -1.23 -17.43 5.20
N LEU A 234 -0.53 -16.99 4.16
CA LEU A 234 -0.99 -15.91 3.28
C LEU A 234 -1.99 -16.39 2.21
N ALA A 235 -1.89 -17.63 1.80
CA ALA A 235 -2.76 -18.27 0.82
C ALA A 235 -2.91 -19.77 1.11
N LEU A 236 -4.03 -20.33 0.73
CA LEU A 236 -4.31 -21.77 0.85
C LEU A 236 -4.79 -22.29 -0.49
N THR A 237 -4.18 -23.39 -0.96
CA THR A 237 -4.69 -24.14 -2.11
C THR A 237 -5.28 -25.46 -1.60
N ALA A 238 -6.49 -25.77 -2.03
CA ALA A 238 -7.19 -26.98 -1.64
C ALA A 238 -7.74 -27.74 -2.87
N VAL A 239 -7.89 -29.05 -2.71
CA VAL A 239 -8.54 -29.90 -3.72
C VAL A 239 -10.04 -29.93 -3.46
N GLY A 240 -10.84 -29.62 -4.47
CA GLY A 240 -12.30 -29.63 -4.41
C GLY A 240 -12.90 -30.68 -5.35
N ASP A 241 -13.83 -31.49 -4.83
CA ASP A 241 -14.66 -32.32 -5.69
C ASP A 241 -15.63 -31.44 -6.48
N ARG A 242 -15.47 -31.43 -7.81
CA ARG A 242 -16.26 -30.63 -8.74
C ARG A 242 -17.77 -30.88 -8.62
N GLU A 243 -18.19 -32.15 -8.49
CA GLU A 243 -19.60 -32.47 -8.33
C GLU A 243 -20.17 -32.04 -6.98
N ALA A 244 -19.42 -32.24 -5.89
CA ALA A 244 -19.83 -31.80 -4.57
C ALA A 244 -19.98 -30.27 -4.49
N ILE A 245 -19.11 -29.51 -5.15
CA ILE A 245 -19.21 -28.06 -5.27
C ILE A 245 -20.41 -27.66 -6.13
N ALA A 246 -20.57 -28.28 -7.30
CA ALA A 246 -21.69 -27.98 -8.21
C ALA A 246 -23.06 -28.27 -7.57
N ARG A 247 -23.13 -29.19 -6.58
CA ARG A 247 -24.33 -29.54 -5.81
C ARG A 247 -24.44 -28.78 -4.49
N THR A 248 -23.59 -27.80 -4.24
CA THR A 248 -23.61 -26.96 -3.04
C THR A 248 -23.56 -27.76 -1.71
N SER A 249 -22.62 -28.70 -1.60
CA SER A 249 -22.42 -29.50 -0.40
C SER A 249 -22.03 -28.67 0.83
N PRO A 250 -22.20 -29.16 2.08
CA PRO A 250 -21.73 -28.47 3.28
C PRO A 250 -20.24 -28.15 3.27
N ALA A 251 -19.42 -29.02 2.69
CA ALA A 251 -17.98 -28.76 2.53
C ALA A 251 -17.72 -27.60 1.55
N ALA A 252 -18.49 -27.53 0.46
CA ALA A 252 -18.43 -26.43 -0.49
C ALA A 252 -18.86 -25.10 0.15
N LEU A 253 -19.91 -25.11 0.99
CA LEU A 253 -20.34 -23.92 1.72
C LEU A 253 -19.25 -23.43 2.69
N ALA A 254 -18.60 -24.33 3.44
CA ALA A 254 -17.51 -23.98 4.34
C ALA A 254 -16.30 -23.39 3.57
N ALA A 255 -16.00 -23.94 2.40
CA ALA A 255 -14.93 -23.43 1.53
C ALA A 255 -15.30 -22.06 0.94
N ALA A 256 -16.55 -21.90 0.48
CA ALA A 256 -17.04 -20.62 -0.03
C ALA A 256 -17.01 -19.52 1.04
N ALA A 257 -17.42 -19.86 2.26
CA ALA A 257 -17.34 -18.93 3.41
C ALA A 257 -15.91 -18.51 3.72
N LEU A 258 -14.96 -19.47 3.77
CA LEU A 258 -13.55 -19.16 3.95
C LEU A 258 -12.98 -18.30 2.81
N ALA A 259 -13.33 -18.62 1.57
CA ALA A 259 -12.90 -17.85 0.41
C ALA A 259 -13.46 -16.42 0.42
N TRP A 260 -14.73 -16.24 0.76
CA TRP A 260 -15.41 -14.95 0.91
C TRP A 260 -14.80 -14.11 2.04
N GLU A 261 -14.50 -14.74 3.18
CA GLU A 261 -13.86 -14.10 4.34
C GLU A 261 -12.44 -13.63 4.04
N THR A 262 -11.65 -14.49 3.39
CA THR A 262 -10.19 -14.28 3.31
C THR A 262 -9.71 -13.80 1.96
N SER A 263 -10.46 -14.02 0.88
CA SER A 263 -10.02 -13.84 -0.51
C SER A 263 -8.67 -14.54 -0.84
N ALA A 264 -8.29 -15.56 -0.07
CA ALA A 264 -6.98 -16.20 -0.12
C ALA A 264 -7.04 -17.72 -0.34
N LEU A 265 -8.25 -18.28 -0.53
CA LEU A 265 -8.44 -19.68 -0.85
C LEU A 265 -8.53 -19.89 -2.35
N THR A 266 -7.63 -20.73 -2.90
CA THR A 266 -7.72 -21.27 -4.25
C THR A 266 -8.25 -22.70 -4.17
N ILE A 267 -9.28 -23.02 -4.93
CA ILE A 267 -9.85 -24.36 -5.04
C ILE A 267 -9.52 -24.89 -6.43
N ALA A 268 -8.74 -25.96 -6.51
CA ALA A 268 -8.48 -26.69 -7.75
C ALA A 268 -9.32 -27.97 -7.78
N PHE A 269 -9.71 -28.41 -8.97
CA PHE A 269 -10.64 -29.52 -9.16
C PHE A 269 -9.94 -30.85 -9.46
N SER A 270 -8.61 -30.92 -9.30
CA SER A 270 -7.78 -32.13 -9.32
C SER A 270 -6.54 -31.91 -8.47
N GLU A 271 -5.91 -33.01 -8.01
CA GLU A 271 -4.65 -32.93 -7.27
C GLU A 271 -3.51 -32.31 -8.11
N ASP A 272 -3.38 -32.69 -9.38
CA ASP A 272 -2.38 -32.14 -10.30
C ASP A 272 -2.57 -30.61 -10.49
N ASP A 273 -3.81 -30.16 -10.65
CA ASP A 273 -4.10 -28.73 -10.75
C ASP A 273 -3.84 -27.99 -9.43
N ALA A 274 -4.12 -28.60 -8.29
CA ALA A 274 -3.84 -28.02 -6.98
C ALA A 274 -2.32 -27.89 -6.73
N GLU A 275 -1.55 -28.92 -7.09
CA GLU A 275 -0.08 -28.89 -7.01
C GLU A 275 0.48 -27.77 -7.89
N ARG A 276 0.07 -27.71 -9.17
CA ARG A 276 0.52 -26.67 -10.11
C ARG A 276 0.08 -25.28 -9.69
N ALA A 277 -1.14 -25.09 -9.17
CA ALA A 277 -1.62 -23.82 -8.64
C ALA A 277 -0.80 -23.40 -7.40
N SER A 278 -0.48 -24.34 -6.50
CA SER A 278 0.37 -24.08 -5.33
C SER A 278 1.79 -23.68 -5.73
N LEU A 279 2.37 -24.33 -6.73
CA LEU A 279 3.68 -23.96 -7.27
C LEU A 279 3.65 -22.60 -7.99
N ALA A 280 2.58 -22.29 -8.74
CA ALA A 280 2.40 -20.99 -9.36
C ALA A 280 2.30 -19.85 -8.32
N ALA A 281 1.72 -20.11 -7.15
CA ALA A 281 1.58 -19.12 -6.07
C ALA A 281 2.92 -18.72 -5.44
N ILE A 282 3.94 -19.59 -5.49
CA ILE A 282 5.29 -19.31 -5.00
C ILE A 282 6.28 -18.98 -6.12
N ALA A 283 5.84 -18.97 -7.36
CA ALA A 283 6.66 -18.65 -8.52
C ALA A 283 6.92 -17.13 -8.64
N PRO A 284 8.06 -16.72 -9.16
CA PRO A 284 8.20 -15.36 -9.66
C PRO A 284 7.21 -15.13 -10.79
N THR A 285 6.58 -13.95 -10.76
CA THR A 285 5.45 -13.61 -11.62
C THR A 285 5.82 -12.50 -12.60
N GLY A 286 5.34 -12.59 -13.83
CA GLY A 286 5.50 -11.52 -14.81
C GLY A 286 4.56 -11.68 -15.97
N ALA A 287 4.43 -10.65 -16.80
CA ALA A 287 3.62 -10.69 -18.01
C ALA A 287 4.29 -10.00 -19.19
N VAL A 288 4.00 -10.50 -20.40
CA VAL A 288 4.36 -9.89 -21.67
C VAL A 288 3.14 -9.19 -22.25
N ASN A 289 3.28 -7.92 -22.57
CA ASN A 289 2.21 -7.12 -23.19
C ASN A 289 2.13 -7.41 -24.70
N VAL A 290 1.08 -8.10 -25.14
CA VAL A 290 0.92 -8.47 -26.55
C VAL A 290 0.65 -7.26 -27.46
N CYS A 291 0.04 -6.19 -26.94
CA CYS A 291 -0.22 -4.96 -27.68
C CYS A 291 1.08 -4.25 -28.15
N ALA A 292 2.21 -4.49 -27.47
CA ALA A 292 3.49 -3.93 -27.86
C ALA A 292 4.04 -4.47 -29.20
N PHE A 293 3.42 -5.52 -29.74
CA PHE A 293 3.84 -6.20 -31.00
C PHE A 293 2.86 -5.96 -32.16
N GLU A 294 1.82 -5.16 -31.95
CA GLU A 294 0.94 -4.72 -33.04
C GLU A 294 1.57 -3.53 -33.78
N GLY A 295 1.64 -3.63 -35.07
CA GLY A 295 2.20 -2.58 -35.92
C GLY A 295 1.50 -2.48 -37.27
N PRO A 296 1.83 -1.46 -38.07
CA PRO A 296 1.21 -1.25 -39.40
C PRO A 296 1.39 -2.44 -40.36
N SER A 297 2.41 -3.26 -40.16
CA SER A 297 2.71 -4.46 -40.95
C SER A 297 2.09 -5.74 -40.40
N GLY A 298 1.29 -5.64 -39.35
CA GLY A 298 0.71 -6.75 -38.60
C GLY A 298 1.45 -7.07 -37.31
N PHE A 299 1.14 -8.24 -36.72
CA PHE A 299 1.71 -8.67 -35.45
C PHE A 299 3.16 -9.15 -35.64
N ASP A 300 4.07 -8.60 -34.83
CA ASP A 300 5.49 -8.93 -34.82
C ASP A 300 5.75 -10.23 -34.03
N VAL A 301 5.63 -11.36 -34.72
CA VAL A 301 5.77 -12.71 -34.13
C VAL A 301 7.17 -12.93 -33.54
N ASP A 302 8.22 -12.46 -34.22
CA ASP A 302 9.60 -12.64 -33.74
C ASP A 302 9.91 -11.81 -32.50
N GLY A 303 9.37 -10.58 -32.43
CA GLY A 303 9.46 -9.71 -31.26
C GLY A 303 8.74 -10.31 -30.07
N PHE A 304 7.55 -10.80 -30.27
CA PHE A 304 6.78 -11.49 -29.25
C PHE A 304 7.51 -12.72 -28.70
N ALA A 305 8.03 -13.58 -29.60
CA ALA A 305 8.82 -14.73 -29.21
C ALA A 305 10.08 -14.36 -28.41
N ALA A 306 10.78 -13.29 -28.82
CA ALA A 306 11.94 -12.78 -28.11
C ALA A 306 11.60 -12.28 -26.71
N ALA A 307 10.48 -11.55 -26.57
CA ALA A 307 10.00 -11.04 -25.28
C ALA A 307 9.59 -12.19 -24.33
N VAL A 308 8.89 -13.20 -24.84
CA VAL A 308 8.51 -14.38 -24.05
C VAL A 308 9.76 -15.10 -23.52
N ARG A 309 10.75 -15.35 -24.38
CA ARG A 309 12.03 -15.98 -23.97
C ARG A 309 12.79 -15.14 -22.94
N LEU A 310 12.86 -13.84 -23.15
CA LEU A 310 13.52 -12.92 -22.24
C LEU A 310 12.85 -12.87 -20.88
N ALA A 311 11.53 -12.74 -20.86
CA ALA A 311 10.73 -12.72 -19.63
C ALA A 311 10.85 -14.03 -18.86
N PHE A 312 10.74 -15.16 -19.56
CA PHE A 312 10.89 -16.48 -18.95
C PHE A 312 12.27 -16.66 -18.31
N LEU A 313 13.35 -16.30 -19.00
CA LEU A 313 14.71 -16.38 -18.47
C LEU A 313 14.91 -15.46 -17.29
N ALA A 314 14.37 -14.24 -17.32
CA ALA A 314 14.42 -13.30 -16.20
C ALA A 314 13.74 -13.87 -14.96
N LEU A 315 12.54 -14.42 -15.11
CA LEU A 315 11.79 -15.02 -14.01
C LEU A 315 12.44 -16.33 -13.52
N ASP A 316 13.06 -17.16 -14.38
CA ASP A 316 13.82 -18.33 -13.92
C ASP A 316 15.02 -17.93 -13.05
N ILE A 317 15.79 -16.93 -13.51
CA ILE A 317 16.90 -16.39 -12.71
C ILE A 317 16.40 -15.83 -11.38
N GLU A 318 15.34 -15.03 -11.41
CA GLU A 318 14.72 -14.48 -10.21
C GLU A 318 14.25 -15.57 -9.23
N GLY A 319 13.58 -16.60 -9.73
CA GLY A 319 13.12 -17.72 -8.93
C GLY A 319 14.23 -18.51 -8.27
N ARG A 320 15.35 -18.68 -8.95
CA ARG A 320 16.56 -19.35 -8.45
C ARG A 320 17.37 -18.49 -7.50
N ALA A 321 17.47 -17.18 -7.76
CA ALA A 321 18.19 -16.23 -6.93
C ALA A 321 17.40 -15.76 -5.71
N GLY A 322 16.08 -15.71 -5.82
CA GLY A 322 15.20 -15.16 -4.79
C GLY A 322 15.00 -16.11 -3.61
N PHE A 323 14.69 -15.54 -2.46
CA PHE A 323 14.39 -16.23 -1.23
C PHE A 323 12.89 -16.20 -0.93
N LEU A 324 12.40 -17.14 -0.15
CA LEU A 324 11.07 -17.15 0.41
C LEU A 324 11.18 -17.22 1.93
N ALA A 325 10.26 -16.57 2.63
CA ALA A 325 10.25 -16.54 4.09
C ALA A 325 9.98 -17.93 4.68
N ASP A 326 9.13 -18.74 4.04
CA ASP A 326 8.87 -20.11 4.43
C ASP A 326 9.94 -21.05 3.84
N PRO A 327 10.70 -21.78 4.65
CA PRO A 327 11.73 -22.69 4.14
C PRO A 327 11.15 -23.83 3.30
N ALA A 328 9.94 -24.33 3.60
CA ALA A 328 9.30 -25.39 2.84
C ALA A 328 8.97 -24.92 1.42
N ASP A 329 8.46 -23.68 1.27
CA ASP A 329 8.21 -23.05 -0.02
C ASP A 329 9.52 -22.79 -0.77
N ALA A 330 10.57 -22.36 -0.08
CA ALA A 330 11.88 -22.15 -0.69
C ALA A 330 12.47 -23.44 -1.28
N TYR A 331 12.40 -24.55 -0.54
CA TYR A 331 12.83 -25.85 -1.06
C TYR A 331 11.97 -26.34 -2.22
N ARG A 332 10.63 -26.22 -2.13
CA ARG A 332 9.72 -26.60 -3.20
C ARG A 332 9.99 -25.80 -4.47
N ARG A 333 10.22 -24.47 -4.34
CA ARG A 333 10.56 -23.62 -5.47
C ARG A 333 11.89 -24.03 -6.10
N ALA A 334 12.91 -24.31 -5.30
CA ALA A 334 14.21 -24.76 -5.78
C ALA A 334 14.11 -26.10 -6.54
N ALA A 335 13.29 -27.04 -6.06
CA ALA A 335 13.10 -28.35 -6.68
C ALA A 335 12.28 -28.29 -7.97
N ALA A 336 11.15 -27.59 -7.96
CA ALA A 336 10.18 -27.54 -9.07
C ALA A 336 10.47 -26.42 -10.10
N ARG A 337 11.28 -25.42 -9.75
CA ARG A 337 11.62 -24.25 -10.57
C ARG A 337 10.40 -23.62 -11.28
N PRO A 338 9.32 -23.28 -10.58
CA PRO A 338 8.14 -22.75 -11.23
C PRO A 338 8.37 -21.31 -11.69
N VAL A 339 7.83 -20.97 -12.88
CA VAL A 339 7.80 -19.64 -13.48
C VAL A 339 6.35 -19.28 -13.81
N ALA A 340 5.84 -18.20 -13.23
CA ALA A 340 4.48 -17.71 -13.49
C ALA A 340 4.51 -16.62 -14.58
N LEU A 341 4.76 -16.99 -15.83
CA LEU A 341 4.70 -16.08 -16.95
C LEU A 341 3.28 -16.03 -17.52
N GLY A 342 2.72 -14.83 -17.70
CA GLY A 342 1.42 -14.59 -18.31
C GLY A 342 1.50 -13.68 -19.53
N LEU A 343 0.36 -13.49 -20.19
CA LEU A 343 0.17 -12.50 -21.26
C LEU A 343 -0.73 -11.38 -20.76
N ALA A 344 -0.45 -10.16 -21.20
CA ALA A 344 -1.25 -8.96 -20.93
C ALA A 344 -1.70 -8.33 -22.25
N GLY A 345 -2.83 -7.61 -22.26
CA GLY A 345 -3.34 -6.93 -23.44
C GLY A 345 -4.04 -7.83 -24.46
N VAL A 346 -4.34 -9.08 -24.12
CA VAL A 346 -4.99 -10.03 -25.05
C VAL A 346 -6.39 -9.55 -25.42
N ALA A 347 -7.17 -9.07 -24.46
CA ALA A 347 -8.52 -8.56 -24.72
C ALA A 347 -8.48 -7.25 -25.51
N GLU A 348 -7.53 -6.37 -25.25
CA GLU A 348 -7.30 -5.13 -26.01
C GLU A 348 -6.98 -5.42 -27.47
N MET A 349 -6.12 -6.39 -27.72
CA MET A 349 -5.79 -6.85 -29.08
C MET A 349 -7.01 -7.41 -29.81
N ILE A 350 -7.82 -8.21 -29.12
CA ILE A 350 -9.09 -8.76 -29.66
C ILE A 350 -10.03 -7.63 -30.06
N VAL A 351 -10.23 -6.65 -29.18
CA VAL A 351 -11.09 -5.51 -29.39
C VAL A 351 -10.57 -4.61 -30.52
N ALA A 352 -9.27 -4.31 -30.56
CA ALA A 352 -8.63 -3.54 -31.63
C ALA A 352 -8.89 -4.15 -33.03
N GLY A 353 -8.94 -5.48 -33.10
CA GLY A 353 -9.34 -6.21 -34.31
C GLY A 353 -10.84 -6.19 -34.61
N GLY A 354 -11.66 -5.46 -33.85
CA GLY A 354 -13.12 -5.37 -34.05
C GLY A 354 -13.86 -6.67 -33.68
N VAL A 355 -13.25 -7.54 -32.86
CA VAL A 355 -13.80 -8.83 -32.47
C VAL A 355 -14.41 -8.75 -31.07
N ALA A 356 -15.64 -9.24 -30.91
CA ALA A 356 -16.29 -9.33 -29.61
C ALA A 356 -15.59 -10.36 -28.72
N TYR A 357 -15.30 -9.98 -27.46
CA TYR A 357 -14.59 -10.82 -26.48
C TYR A 357 -15.27 -12.19 -26.25
N ASP A 358 -16.59 -12.23 -26.22
CA ASP A 358 -17.40 -13.43 -25.98
C ASP A 358 -17.54 -14.34 -27.21
N SER A 359 -16.93 -13.97 -28.34
CA SER A 359 -17.03 -14.72 -29.61
C SER A 359 -16.10 -15.94 -29.67
N PRO A 360 -16.41 -16.95 -30.50
CA PRO A 360 -15.50 -18.06 -30.79
C PRO A 360 -14.16 -17.61 -31.41
N ASN A 361 -14.19 -16.55 -32.22
CA ASN A 361 -12.98 -16.00 -32.86
C ASN A 361 -12.01 -15.40 -31.82
N ALA A 362 -12.54 -14.71 -30.85
CA ALA A 362 -11.76 -14.16 -29.72
C ALA A 362 -11.04 -15.29 -28.96
N ARG A 363 -11.78 -16.35 -28.59
CA ARG A 363 -11.21 -17.54 -27.92
C ARG A 363 -10.12 -18.22 -28.76
N THR A 364 -10.33 -18.33 -30.05
CA THR A 364 -9.33 -18.91 -30.96
C THR A 364 -8.05 -18.08 -30.99
N LEU A 365 -8.16 -16.75 -31.05
CA LEU A 365 -7.01 -15.86 -31.05
C LEU A 365 -6.26 -15.94 -29.73
N ALA A 366 -6.97 -15.85 -28.60
CA ALA A 366 -6.37 -15.99 -27.27
C ALA A 366 -5.64 -17.33 -27.10
N THR A 367 -6.26 -18.43 -27.54
CA THR A 367 -5.63 -19.75 -27.51
C THR A 367 -4.35 -19.80 -28.33
N LYS A 368 -4.33 -19.25 -29.55
CA LYS A 368 -3.15 -19.23 -30.42
C LYS A 368 -1.99 -18.42 -29.79
N LEU A 369 -2.28 -17.26 -29.21
CA LEU A 369 -1.26 -16.45 -28.53
C LEU A 369 -0.62 -17.21 -27.38
N HIS A 370 -1.43 -17.84 -26.51
CA HIS A 370 -0.94 -18.63 -25.40
C HIS A 370 -0.17 -19.89 -25.87
N GLN A 371 -0.62 -20.57 -26.93
CA GLN A 371 0.10 -21.69 -27.52
C GLN A 371 1.47 -21.26 -28.07
N SER A 372 1.53 -20.13 -28.77
CA SER A 372 2.80 -19.57 -29.24
C SER A 372 3.75 -19.25 -28.07
N ALA A 373 3.24 -18.61 -27.01
CA ALA A 373 4.05 -18.33 -25.82
C ALA A 373 4.52 -19.63 -25.14
N LEU A 374 3.65 -20.63 -24.99
CA LEU A 374 4.01 -21.91 -24.38
C LEU A 374 5.12 -22.62 -25.18
N ALA A 375 5.01 -22.64 -26.50
CA ALA A 375 6.03 -23.26 -27.38
C ALA A 375 7.41 -22.60 -27.18
N GLU A 376 7.48 -21.27 -27.03
CA GLU A 376 8.74 -20.58 -26.76
C GLU A 376 9.32 -20.94 -25.37
N THR A 377 8.46 -21.15 -24.36
CA THR A 377 8.93 -21.55 -23.01
C THR A 377 9.36 -23.01 -22.96
N GLU A 378 8.83 -23.89 -23.83
CA GLU A 378 9.20 -25.32 -23.86
C GLU A 378 10.67 -25.54 -24.21
N THR A 379 11.21 -24.73 -25.10
CA THR A 379 12.62 -24.79 -25.49
C THR A 379 13.58 -24.42 -24.36
N LEU A 380 13.12 -23.61 -23.42
CA LEU A 380 13.90 -23.09 -22.29
C LEU A 380 13.59 -23.82 -20.98
N GLY A 381 12.41 -24.38 -20.88
CA GLY A 381 11.79 -24.82 -19.64
C GLY A 381 11.98 -26.29 -19.27
N ALA A 382 13.00 -26.98 -19.78
CA ALA A 382 13.29 -28.36 -19.37
C ALA A 382 13.47 -28.43 -17.83
N GLY A 383 12.62 -29.19 -17.14
CA GLY A 383 12.63 -29.34 -15.68
C GLY A 383 11.80 -28.30 -14.90
N HIS A 384 11.06 -27.42 -15.56
CA HIS A 384 10.14 -26.50 -14.90
C HIS A 384 8.74 -27.11 -14.76
N ALA A 385 8.22 -27.17 -13.54
CA ALA A 385 6.89 -27.70 -13.27
C ALA A 385 5.76 -26.75 -13.77
N VAL A 386 6.00 -25.44 -13.70
CA VAL A 386 5.11 -24.39 -14.22
C VAL A 386 5.92 -23.47 -15.13
N ARG A 387 5.39 -23.10 -16.29
CA ARG A 387 6.08 -22.27 -17.30
C ARG A 387 5.24 -21.11 -17.83
N LEU A 388 3.95 -21.36 -18.07
CA LEU A 388 2.99 -20.35 -18.51
C LEU A 388 1.72 -20.52 -17.69
N CYS A 389 1.21 -19.45 -17.13
CA CYS A 389 -0.02 -19.46 -16.36
C CYS A 389 -0.82 -18.17 -16.56
N ALA A 390 -2.04 -18.12 -16.07
CA ALA A 390 -2.77 -16.88 -15.98
C ALA A 390 -2.22 -16.05 -14.80
N VAL A 391 -1.82 -14.83 -15.08
CA VAL A 391 -1.40 -13.83 -14.11
C VAL A 391 -2.56 -12.88 -13.82
N THR A 392 -2.79 -12.56 -12.56
CA THR A 392 -3.90 -11.71 -12.10
C THR A 392 -3.44 -10.56 -11.18
N ASP A 393 -2.14 -10.27 -11.14
CA ASP A 393 -1.57 -9.21 -10.31
C ASP A 393 -1.89 -7.81 -10.88
N PRO A 394 -2.74 -7.01 -10.22
CA PRO A 394 -3.15 -5.69 -10.72
C PRO A 394 -1.99 -4.71 -10.84
N GLU A 395 -0.93 -4.89 -10.05
CA GLU A 395 0.28 -4.05 -10.12
C GLU A 395 1.03 -4.26 -11.44
N ILE A 396 1.04 -5.51 -11.96
CA ILE A 396 1.59 -5.80 -13.29
C ILE A 396 0.76 -5.11 -14.37
N ALA A 397 -0.58 -5.20 -14.28
CA ALA A 397 -1.48 -4.53 -15.22
C ALA A 397 -1.22 -3.02 -15.27
N LEU A 398 -1.13 -2.38 -14.10
CA LEU A 398 -0.92 -0.93 -13.99
C LEU A 398 0.44 -0.52 -14.58
N ARG A 399 1.52 -1.26 -14.29
CA ARG A 399 2.83 -1.00 -14.90
C ARG A 399 2.85 -1.20 -16.42
N LEU A 400 2.02 -2.08 -16.97
CA LEU A 400 1.85 -2.26 -18.41
C LEU A 400 0.88 -1.27 -19.06
N GLY A 401 0.32 -0.32 -18.28
CA GLY A 401 -0.56 0.74 -18.77
C GLY A 401 -2.05 0.46 -18.56
N GLY A 402 -2.39 -0.38 -17.59
CA GLY A 402 -3.78 -0.70 -17.24
C GLY A 402 -4.43 -1.72 -18.18
N VAL A 403 -3.64 -2.48 -18.93
CA VAL A 403 -4.15 -3.51 -19.84
C VAL A 403 -4.65 -4.75 -19.11
N SER A 404 -5.58 -5.46 -19.72
CA SER A 404 -6.12 -6.72 -19.18
C SER A 404 -5.03 -7.79 -19.03
N LEU A 405 -5.17 -8.66 -18.01
CA LEU A 405 -4.24 -9.76 -17.79
C LEU A 405 -4.88 -11.10 -18.18
N SER A 406 -4.13 -11.88 -18.92
CA SER A 406 -4.47 -13.27 -19.31
C SER A 406 -5.85 -13.40 -19.96
N ALA A 407 -6.82 -13.99 -19.28
CA ALA A 407 -8.19 -14.17 -19.79
C ALA A 407 -9.15 -13.06 -19.35
N ALA A 408 -8.69 -12.03 -18.64
CA ALA A 408 -9.58 -10.98 -18.20
C ALA A 408 -10.15 -10.18 -19.39
N PRO A 409 -11.43 -9.80 -19.38
CA PRO A 409 -11.96 -8.87 -20.36
C PRO A 409 -11.33 -7.49 -20.19
N TRP A 410 -11.30 -6.70 -21.25
CA TRP A 410 -10.75 -5.36 -21.21
C TRP A 410 -11.61 -4.39 -20.37
N PRO A 411 -11.00 -3.35 -19.78
CA PRO A 411 -11.75 -2.44 -18.90
C PRO A 411 -12.90 -1.71 -19.58
N GLY A 412 -12.71 -1.30 -20.84
CA GLY A 412 -13.76 -0.62 -21.60
C GLY A 412 -13.23 0.45 -22.55
N PRO A 413 -14.12 1.05 -23.37
CA PRO A 413 -13.73 1.97 -24.45
C PRO A 413 -13.34 3.38 -23.97
N VAL A 414 -13.67 3.74 -22.72
CA VAL A 414 -13.34 5.03 -22.12
C VAL A 414 -12.29 4.85 -21.04
N THR A 415 -11.22 5.59 -21.13
CA THR A 415 -10.12 5.61 -20.15
C THR A 415 -9.88 7.03 -19.63
N LEU A 416 -9.07 7.17 -18.61
CA LEU A 416 -8.62 8.44 -18.06
C LEU A 416 -7.23 8.75 -18.60
N ALA A 417 -7.05 9.94 -19.14
CA ALA A 417 -5.76 10.46 -19.56
C ALA A 417 -5.40 11.69 -18.71
N GLU A 418 -4.14 11.80 -18.34
CA GLU A 418 -3.61 12.94 -17.62
C GLU A 418 -2.98 13.92 -18.61
N THR A 419 -3.37 15.18 -18.55
CA THR A 419 -2.77 16.26 -19.35
C THR A 419 -1.43 16.70 -18.76
N ALA A 420 -0.66 17.49 -19.52
CA ALA A 420 0.60 18.04 -19.03
C ALA A 420 0.45 18.93 -17.77
N ASP A 421 -0.73 19.48 -17.56
CA ASP A 421 -1.06 20.30 -16.39
C ASP A 421 -1.65 19.49 -15.21
N GLY A 422 -1.63 18.14 -15.31
CA GLY A 422 -2.13 17.24 -14.28
C GLY A 422 -3.66 17.09 -14.25
N VAL A 423 -4.38 17.63 -15.22
CA VAL A 423 -5.84 17.48 -15.30
C VAL A 423 -6.18 16.11 -15.88
N ILE A 424 -7.05 15.38 -15.20
CA ILE A 424 -7.53 14.06 -15.64
C ILE A 424 -8.73 14.24 -16.55
N LEU A 425 -8.65 13.72 -17.77
CA LEU A 425 -9.71 13.80 -18.77
C LEU A 425 -10.18 12.41 -19.19
N ARG A 426 -11.47 12.29 -19.45
CA ARG A 426 -12.04 11.09 -20.09
C ARG A 426 -11.66 11.08 -21.57
N THR A 427 -11.08 10.00 -22.03
CA THR A 427 -10.66 9.82 -23.43
C THR A 427 -11.01 8.43 -23.93
N LEU A 428 -10.98 8.24 -25.25
CA LEU A 428 -11.15 6.91 -25.84
C LEU A 428 -9.87 6.10 -25.70
N ALA A 429 -10.03 4.85 -25.31
CA ALA A 429 -8.93 3.88 -25.30
C ALA A 429 -8.47 3.57 -26.72
N GLU A 430 -7.15 3.43 -26.94
CA GLU A 430 -6.56 3.13 -28.26
C GLU A 430 -7.20 1.89 -28.95
N PRO A 431 -7.51 0.77 -28.25
CA PRO A 431 -8.20 -0.34 -28.86
C PRO A 431 -9.59 0.01 -29.43
N ALA A 432 -10.31 0.95 -28.78
CA ALA A 432 -11.60 1.41 -29.28
C ALA A 432 -11.47 2.24 -30.57
N LEU A 433 -10.45 3.09 -30.65
CA LEU A 433 -10.13 3.86 -31.85
C LEU A 433 -9.72 2.95 -33.01
N ALA A 434 -8.90 1.94 -32.74
CA ALA A 434 -8.51 0.94 -33.75
C ALA A 434 -9.72 0.14 -34.27
N ALA A 435 -10.59 -0.32 -33.36
CA ALA A 435 -11.83 -1.02 -33.71
C ALA A 435 -12.78 -0.15 -34.55
N ALA A 436 -12.92 1.13 -34.21
CA ALA A 436 -13.74 2.07 -34.98
C ALA A 436 -13.16 2.32 -36.39
N ALA A 437 -11.85 2.49 -36.50
CA ALA A 437 -11.15 2.62 -37.79
C ALA A 437 -11.35 1.37 -38.67
N ALA A 438 -11.20 0.17 -38.10
CA ALA A 438 -11.46 -1.09 -38.79
C ALA A 438 -12.92 -1.23 -39.25
N ALA A 439 -13.87 -0.67 -38.48
CA ALA A 439 -15.30 -0.62 -38.82
C ALA A 439 -15.70 0.53 -39.74
N GLY A 440 -14.77 1.43 -40.13
CA GLY A 440 -15.03 2.60 -40.93
C GLY A 440 -15.88 3.68 -40.22
N VAL A 441 -15.81 3.72 -38.88
CA VAL A 441 -16.53 4.66 -38.03
C VAL A 441 -15.62 5.85 -37.71
N ASP A 442 -16.16 7.06 -37.87
CA ASP A 442 -15.47 8.30 -37.56
C ASP A 442 -15.15 8.34 -36.04
N PRO A 443 -13.90 8.61 -35.65
CA PRO A 443 -13.51 8.78 -34.25
C PRO A 443 -14.34 9.81 -33.50
N ASP A 444 -14.76 10.92 -34.15
CA ASP A 444 -15.59 11.95 -33.54
C ASP A 444 -17.01 11.46 -33.26
N LEU A 445 -17.55 10.60 -34.12
CA LEU A 445 -18.83 9.95 -33.86
C LEU A 445 -18.72 9.00 -32.66
N LEU A 446 -17.63 8.21 -32.60
CA LEU A 446 -17.36 7.32 -31.46
C LEU A 446 -17.20 8.13 -30.16
N ARG A 447 -16.42 9.19 -30.18
CA ARG A 447 -16.20 10.08 -29.04
C ARG A 447 -17.52 10.68 -28.54
N THR A 448 -18.30 11.26 -29.45
CA THR A 448 -19.59 11.85 -29.08
C THR A 448 -20.56 10.81 -28.51
N ALA A 449 -20.56 9.60 -29.03
CA ALA A 449 -21.44 8.52 -28.57
C ALA A 449 -21.10 8.03 -27.15
N LEU A 450 -19.77 7.93 -26.79
CA LEU A 450 -19.30 7.30 -25.57
C LEU A 450 -18.87 8.30 -24.49
N ILE A 451 -18.34 9.47 -24.87
CA ILE A 451 -17.86 10.51 -23.95
C ILE A 451 -18.82 11.70 -23.90
N GLY A 452 -19.57 11.94 -24.97
CA GLY A 452 -20.48 13.06 -25.09
C GLY A 452 -19.80 14.33 -25.61
N HIS A 453 -20.48 15.46 -25.43
CA HIS A 453 -20.03 16.76 -25.91
C HIS A 453 -19.14 17.50 -24.89
N GLY A 454 -19.13 17.08 -23.63
CA GLY A 454 -18.41 17.77 -22.55
C GLY A 454 -18.97 19.16 -22.22
N ALA A 455 -20.18 19.45 -22.63
CA ALA A 455 -20.85 20.72 -22.42
C ALA A 455 -22.36 20.56 -22.37
N LEU A 456 -23.03 21.50 -21.70
CA LEU A 456 -24.48 21.57 -21.60
C LEU A 456 -25.11 22.49 -22.66
N ALA A 457 -24.32 23.22 -23.41
CA ALA A 457 -24.80 24.06 -24.50
C ALA A 457 -25.51 23.20 -25.56
N GLY A 458 -26.81 23.43 -25.75
CA GLY A 458 -27.64 22.66 -26.68
C GLY A 458 -28.08 21.27 -26.21
N ALA A 459 -27.80 20.89 -24.94
CA ALA A 459 -28.29 19.66 -24.38
C ALA A 459 -29.84 19.65 -24.27
N PRO A 460 -30.48 18.49 -24.49
CA PRO A 460 -31.93 18.41 -24.36
C PRO A 460 -32.32 18.43 -22.86
N GLY A 461 -33.35 19.19 -22.52
CA GLY A 461 -33.87 19.30 -21.14
C GLY A 461 -33.04 20.22 -20.26
N VAL A 462 -31.86 19.78 -19.83
CA VAL A 462 -30.96 20.55 -18.94
C VAL A 462 -29.89 21.23 -19.80
N ASN A 463 -30.04 22.51 -20.07
CA ASN A 463 -29.12 23.33 -20.85
C ASN A 463 -28.97 24.73 -20.26
N HIS A 464 -28.12 25.56 -20.85
CA HIS A 464 -27.89 26.92 -20.35
C HIS A 464 -29.15 27.76 -20.17
N GLU A 465 -30.14 27.69 -21.11
CA GLU A 465 -31.36 28.45 -21.08
C GLU A 465 -32.32 27.94 -19.97
N SER A 466 -32.50 26.63 -19.90
CA SER A 466 -33.38 26.01 -18.89
C SER A 466 -32.79 26.15 -17.48
N LEU A 467 -31.46 26.05 -17.32
CA LEU A 467 -30.78 26.30 -16.04
C LEU A 467 -30.91 27.76 -15.62
N ALA A 468 -30.69 28.72 -16.52
CA ALA A 468 -30.88 30.15 -16.24
C ALA A 468 -32.33 30.47 -15.84
N ALA A 469 -33.32 29.84 -16.45
CA ALA A 469 -34.75 29.99 -16.09
C ALA A 469 -35.06 29.45 -14.68
N LYS A 470 -34.23 28.53 -14.14
CA LYS A 470 -34.31 27.97 -12.78
C LYS A 470 -33.41 28.72 -11.77
N GLY A 471 -32.79 29.82 -12.15
CA GLY A 471 -31.99 30.67 -11.27
C GLY A 471 -30.49 30.40 -11.23
N PHE A 472 -29.98 29.44 -12.03
CA PHE A 472 -28.55 29.24 -12.16
C PHE A 472 -27.90 30.39 -12.93
N THR A 473 -26.83 30.95 -12.39
CA THR A 473 -26.03 31.97 -13.08
C THR A 473 -24.96 31.36 -13.98
N ARG A 474 -24.28 32.20 -14.74
CA ARG A 474 -23.15 31.72 -15.56
C ARG A 474 -22.02 31.11 -14.73
N HIS A 475 -21.90 31.49 -13.46
CA HIS A 475 -20.87 30.98 -12.56
C HIS A 475 -21.13 29.51 -12.22
N GLU A 476 -22.33 29.17 -11.75
CA GLU A 476 -22.72 27.80 -11.39
C GLU A 476 -22.72 26.87 -12.62
N ILE A 477 -23.18 27.39 -13.79
CA ILE A 477 -23.17 26.63 -15.04
C ILE A 477 -21.72 26.31 -15.46
N ALA A 478 -20.82 27.29 -15.39
CA ALA A 478 -19.42 27.10 -15.72
C ALA A 478 -18.72 26.14 -14.74
N ALA A 479 -19.06 26.22 -13.45
CA ALA A 479 -18.56 25.27 -12.45
C ALA A 479 -19.01 23.84 -12.75
N ALA A 480 -20.29 23.64 -13.07
CA ALA A 480 -20.84 22.35 -13.46
C ALA A 480 -20.19 21.82 -14.75
N GLU A 481 -19.99 22.67 -15.77
CA GLU A 481 -19.34 22.27 -17.03
C GLU A 481 -17.84 21.91 -16.82
N THR A 482 -17.16 22.59 -15.90
CA THR A 482 -15.80 22.20 -15.52
C THR A 482 -15.79 20.82 -14.87
N ALA A 483 -16.76 20.56 -13.99
CA ALA A 483 -16.88 19.27 -13.32
C ALA A 483 -17.27 18.12 -14.28
N LEU A 484 -17.88 18.40 -15.44
CA LEU A 484 -18.19 17.38 -16.45
C LEU A 484 -16.95 16.63 -16.97
N LEU A 485 -15.76 17.24 -16.91
CA LEU A 485 -14.52 16.63 -17.41
C LEU A 485 -14.17 15.34 -16.65
N GLU A 486 -14.53 15.27 -15.36
CA GLU A 486 -14.21 14.14 -14.46
C GLU A 486 -15.46 13.36 -14.03
N ALA A 487 -16.67 13.89 -14.33
CA ALA A 487 -17.92 13.34 -13.80
C ALA A 487 -18.29 12.00 -14.42
N ARG A 488 -18.93 11.16 -13.61
CA ARG A 488 -19.55 9.89 -14.04
C ARG A 488 -21.03 10.03 -14.35
N ASP A 489 -21.69 10.99 -13.72
CA ASP A 489 -23.11 11.30 -13.89
C ASP A 489 -23.34 12.80 -13.81
N LEU A 490 -24.46 13.26 -14.33
CA LEU A 490 -24.79 14.68 -14.36
C LEU A 490 -25.18 15.21 -12.96
N LYS A 491 -25.71 14.37 -12.10
CA LYS A 491 -26.07 14.72 -10.73
C LYS A 491 -24.85 15.23 -9.94
N SER A 492 -23.72 14.53 -10.05
CA SER A 492 -22.48 14.90 -9.34
C SER A 492 -21.94 16.26 -9.76
N THR A 493 -22.14 16.68 -11.02
CA THR A 493 -21.69 17.99 -11.50
C THR A 493 -22.52 19.16 -10.95
N PHE A 494 -23.72 18.89 -10.50
CA PHE A 494 -24.61 19.86 -9.82
C PHE A 494 -24.66 19.67 -8.30
N ALA A 495 -23.76 18.85 -7.71
CA ALA A 495 -23.69 18.71 -6.27
C ALA A 495 -23.44 20.09 -5.60
N PRO A 496 -23.99 20.32 -4.38
CA PRO A 496 -23.80 21.57 -3.65
C PRO A 496 -22.33 21.97 -3.46
N ALA A 497 -21.42 20.99 -3.39
CA ALA A 497 -19.97 21.21 -3.31
C ALA A 497 -19.40 21.81 -4.60
N VAL A 498 -20.02 21.57 -5.76
CA VAL A 498 -19.56 22.06 -7.09
C VAL A 498 -20.19 23.41 -7.42
N VAL A 499 -21.53 23.49 -7.36
CA VAL A 499 -22.28 24.71 -7.73
C VAL A 499 -22.37 25.75 -6.62
N GLY A 500 -21.90 25.40 -5.41
CA GLY A 500 -21.88 26.25 -4.22
C GLY A 500 -23.06 25.99 -3.29
N ALA A 501 -22.77 25.54 -2.05
CA ALA A 501 -23.80 25.25 -1.03
C ALA A 501 -24.64 26.51 -0.69
N GLY A 502 -24.04 27.70 -0.70
CA GLY A 502 -24.76 28.96 -0.50
C GLY A 502 -25.75 29.27 -1.62
N PHE A 503 -25.38 29.01 -2.87
CA PHE A 503 -26.30 29.14 -4.00
C PHE A 503 -27.50 28.19 -3.85
N VAL A 504 -27.26 26.93 -3.52
CA VAL A 504 -28.30 25.90 -3.36
C VAL A 504 -29.23 26.26 -2.19
N ALA A 505 -28.67 26.75 -1.06
CA ALA A 505 -29.46 27.17 0.08
C ALA A 505 -30.28 28.45 -0.19
N ASP A 506 -29.61 29.51 -0.68
CA ASP A 506 -30.18 30.86 -0.69
C ASP A 506 -31.03 31.11 -1.94
N VAL A 507 -30.64 30.58 -3.12
CA VAL A 507 -31.32 30.79 -4.39
C VAL A 507 -32.35 29.69 -4.67
N LEU A 508 -31.99 28.43 -4.47
CA LEU A 508 -32.87 27.30 -4.69
C LEU A 508 -33.75 26.97 -3.46
N GLY A 509 -33.49 27.60 -2.30
CA GLY A 509 -34.33 27.51 -1.11
C GLY A 509 -34.22 26.16 -0.38
N VAL A 510 -33.07 25.52 -0.42
CA VAL A 510 -32.83 24.20 0.20
C VAL A 510 -32.38 24.39 1.65
N ASP A 511 -33.02 23.70 2.58
CA ASP A 511 -32.63 23.75 3.98
C ASP A 511 -31.35 22.95 4.28
N ALA A 512 -30.72 23.25 5.43
CA ALA A 512 -29.47 22.64 5.81
C ALA A 512 -29.56 21.11 6.04
N ALA A 513 -30.73 20.58 6.38
CA ALA A 513 -30.94 19.16 6.58
C ALA A 513 -30.97 18.40 5.24
N ALA A 514 -31.63 18.99 4.23
CA ALA A 514 -31.63 18.44 2.87
C ALA A 514 -30.24 18.51 2.21
N LEU A 515 -29.46 19.58 2.46
CA LEU A 515 -28.09 19.70 1.97
C LEU A 515 -27.15 18.65 2.56
N ALA A 516 -27.42 18.16 3.76
CA ALA A 516 -26.64 17.13 4.42
C ALA A 516 -27.02 15.69 3.96
N ASP A 517 -28.11 15.55 3.20
CA ASP A 517 -28.53 14.24 2.68
C ASP A 517 -27.66 13.84 1.48
N PRO A 518 -26.89 12.74 1.52
CA PRO A 518 -26.12 12.24 0.40
C PRO A 518 -26.96 11.90 -0.85
N ALA A 519 -28.25 11.64 -0.66
CA ALA A 519 -29.19 11.36 -1.74
C ALA A 519 -29.74 12.63 -2.43
N PHE A 520 -29.45 13.82 -1.89
CA PHE A 520 -29.95 15.07 -2.42
C PHE A 520 -29.50 15.28 -3.88
N ASP A 521 -30.42 15.73 -4.70
CA ASP A 521 -30.23 16.00 -6.13
C ASP A 521 -30.68 17.42 -6.47
N THR A 522 -29.70 18.29 -6.75
CA THR A 522 -29.93 19.70 -7.05
C THR A 522 -30.81 19.91 -8.30
N LEU A 523 -30.60 19.08 -9.35
CA LEU A 523 -31.39 19.20 -10.60
C LEU A 523 -32.87 18.80 -10.37
N SER A 524 -33.10 17.68 -9.70
CA SER A 524 -34.46 17.24 -9.34
C SER A 524 -35.15 18.28 -8.44
N HIS A 525 -34.43 18.85 -7.46
CA HIS A 525 -34.95 19.91 -6.60
C HIS A 525 -35.30 21.18 -7.40
N ALA A 526 -34.46 21.55 -8.38
CA ALA A 526 -34.76 22.67 -9.27
C ALA A 526 -35.91 22.39 -10.25
N GLY A 527 -36.50 21.19 -10.22
CA GLY A 527 -37.67 20.77 -10.95
C GLY A 527 -37.43 20.33 -12.38
N PHE A 528 -36.27 19.72 -12.64
CA PHE A 528 -36.00 18.92 -13.82
C PHE A 528 -36.53 17.51 -13.66
N THR A 529 -37.09 16.93 -14.72
CA THR A 529 -37.55 15.54 -14.67
C THR A 529 -36.41 14.55 -14.85
N PRO A 530 -36.54 13.30 -14.38
CA PRO A 530 -35.55 12.27 -14.59
C PRO A 530 -35.19 12.03 -16.07
N GLU A 531 -36.20 12.18 -16.96
CA GLU A 531 -36.03 12.05 -18.42
C GLU A 531 -35.19 13.19 -19.01
N GLU A 532 -35.40 14.42 -18.55
CA GLU A 532 -34.65 15.60 -18.97
C GLU A 532 -33.19 15.49 -18.50
N ILE A 533 -32.98 15.06 -17.24
CA ILE A 533 -31.65 14.83 -16.68
C ILE A 533 -30.93 13.73 -17.44
N ALA A 534 -31.56 12.59 -17.69
CA ALA A 534 -30.98 11.48 -18.43
C ALA A 534 -30.66 11.81 -19.89
N ALA A 535 -31.50 12.62 -20.51
CA ALA A 535 -31.27 13.10 -21.91
C ALA A 535 -30.07 14.05 -21.98
N ALA A 536 -29.97 14.99 -21.02
CA ALA A 536 -28.84 15.90 -20.92
C ALA A 536 -27.54 15.20 -20.54
N GLU A 537 -27.62 14.23 -19.63
CA GLU A 537 -26.48 13.39 -19.25
C GLU A 537 -25.93 12.62 -20.46
N ALA A 538 -26.82 11.96 -21.21
CA ALA A 538 -26.42 11.25 -22.42
C ALA A 538 -25.82 12.18 -23.50
N PHE A 539 -26.23 13.46 -23.55
CA PHE A 539 -25.64 14.45 -24.45
C PHE A 539 -24.28 14.94 -23.94
N ALA A 540 -24.18 15.31 -22.67
CA ALA A 540 -22.97 15.91 -22.10
C ALA A 540 -21.86 14.89 -21.81
N LEU A 541 -22.21 13.72 -21.28
CA LEU A 541 -21.27 12.68 -20.83
C LEU A 541 -21.21 11.45 -21.76
N GLY A 542 -22.08 11.41 -22.76
CA GLY A 542 -22.20 10.25 -23.63
C GLY A 542 -22.91 9.07 -22.98
N ARG A 543 -22.81 7.90 -23.60
CA ARG A 543 -23.33 6.64 -23.08
C ARG A 543 -22.18 5.80 -22.58
N ALA A 544 -22.13 5.54 -21.28
CA ALA A 544 -21.07 4.70 -20.69
C ALA A 544 -21.06 3.29 -21.30
N SER A 545 -22.25 2.74 -21.63
CA SER A 545 -22.40 1.46 -22.27
C SER A 545 -22.43 1.60 -23.80
N PRO A 546 -21.50 0.94 -24.54
CA PRO A 546 -21.55 0.88 -26.00
C PRO A 546 -22.85 0.26 -26.53
N ALA A 547 -23.47 -0.64 -25.78
CA ALA A 547 -24.75 -1.27 -26.14
C ALA A 547 -25.88 -0.22 -26.26
N ALA A 548 -25.86 0.85 -25.45
CA ALA A 548 -26.82 1.93 -25.49
C ALA A 548 -26.54 2.98 -26.60
N ALA A 549 -25.36 2.93 -27.24
CA ALA A 549 -24.95 3.85 -28.29
C ALA A 549 -25.54 3.45 -29.65
N ALA A 550 -26.84 3.61 -29.84
CA ALA A 550 -27.58 3.14 -31.03
C ALA A 550 -27.07 3.67 -32.39
N ARG A 551 -26.29 4.78 -32.37
CA ARG A 551 -25.66 5.36 -33.58
C ARG A 551 -24.46 4.54 -34.07
N LEU A 552 -23.87 3.66 -33.22
CA LEU A 552 -22.74 2.81 -33.59
C LEU A 552 -23.23 1.52 -34.27
N PRO A 553 -22.48 0.99 -35.27
CA PRO A 553 -22.80 -0.31 -35.87
C PRO A 553 -22.85 -1.44 -34.82
N ALA A 554 -23.79 -2.36 -34.98
CA ALA A 554 -23.97 -3.44 -34.01
C ALA A 554 -22.70 -4.29 -33.78
N PRO A 555 -21.90 -4.69 -34.81
CA PRO A 555 -20.66 -5.41 -34.58
C PRO A 555 -19.64 -4.63 -33.72
N LEU A 556 -19.54 -3.31 -33.93
CA LEU A 556 -18.64 -2.45 -33.14
C LEU A 556 -19.11 -2.35 -31.68
N ARG A 557 -20.42 -2.22 -31.44
CA ARG A 557 -20.98 -2.19 -30.09
C ARG A 557 -20.68 -3.48 -29.30
N GLU A 558 -20.80 -4.63 -29.96
CA GLU A 558 -20.47 -5.92 -29.36
C GLU A 558 -18.95 -6.04 -29.06
N ALA A 559 -18.09 -5.58 -29.96
CA ALA A 559 -16.65 -5.58 -29.76
C ALA A 559 -16.21 -4.67 -28.62
N LEU A 560 -16.89 -3.54 -28.43
CA LEU A 560 -16.54 -2.52 -27.41
C LEU A 560 -17.16 -2.78 -26.04
N LYS A 561 -17.86 -3.89 -25.81
CA LYS A 561 -18.42 -4.23 -24.48
C LYS A 561 -17.34 -4.19 -23.40
N PRO A 562 -17.53 -3.38 -22.33
CA PRO A 562 -16.60 -3.36 -21.21
C PRO A 562 -16.72 -4.60 -20.32
N ALA A 563 -15.78 -4.78 -19.40
CA ALA A 563 -15.70 -5.94 -18.54
C ALA A 563 -16.97 -6.21 -17.71
N ASP A 564 -17.66 -5.17 -17.24
CA ASP A 564 -18.89 -5.28 -16.46
C ASP A 564 -20.12 -5.74 -17.26
N GLU A 565 -20.11 -5.59 -18.59
CA GLU A 565 -21.14 -6.08 -19.49
C GLU A 565 -20.87 -7.53 -20.02
N ILE A 566 -19.73 -8.13 -19.67
CA ILE A 566 -19.37 -9.50 -20.08
C ILE A 566 -19.89 -10.52 -19.06
N ASP A 567 -20.74 -11.41 -19.51
CA ASP A 567 -21.29 -12.46 -18.67
C ASP A 567 -20.21 -13.39 -18.09
N ALA A 568 -20.43 -13.88 -16.86
CA ALA A 568 -19.53 -14.82 -16.20
C ALA A 568 -19.29 -16.09 -17.04
N SER A 569 -20.32 -16.58 -17.76
CA SER A 569 -20.19 -17.73 -18.65
C SER A 569 -19.21 -17.50 -19.81
N ALA A 570 -19.21 -16.29 -20.37
CA ALA A 570 -18.27 -15.90 -21.42
C ALA A 570 -16.83 -15.80 -20.88
N ARG A 571 -16.65 -15.25 -19.67
CA ARG A 571 -15.36 -15.20 -18.97
C ARG A 571 -14.81 -16.61 -18.72
N TYR A 572 -15.64 -17.53 -18.22
CA TYR A 572 -15.23 -18.93 -18.03
C TYR A 572 -14.90 -19.63 -19.34
N ALA A 573 -15.64 -19.35 -20.42
CA ALA A 573 -15.34 -19.90 -21.74
C ALA A 573 -13.97 -19.41 -22.26
N MET A 574 -13.60 -18.15 -22.00
CA MET A 574 -12.27 -17.61 -22.34
C MET A 574 -11.18 -18.28 -21.52
N ILE A 575 -11.37 -18.41 -20.20
CA ILE A 575 -10.43 -19.08 -19.30
C ILE A 575 -10.16 -20.50 -19.78
N ARG A 576 -11.21 -21.28 -20.06
CA ARG A 576 -11.05 -22.64 -20.60
C ARG A 576 -10.31 -22.65 -21.93
N ALA A 577 -10.53 -21.66 -22.78
CA ALA A 577 -9.83 -21.57 -24.06
C ALA A 577 -8.32 -21.41 -23.91
N ILE A 578 -7.87 -20.60 -22.94
CA ILE A 578 -6.43 -20.42 -22.68
C ILE A 578 -5.83 -21.56 -21.85
N GLU A 579 -6.63 -22.24 -21.01
CA GLU A 579 -6.15 -23.33 -20.15
C GLU A 579 -5.57 -24.52 -20.91
N VAL A 580 -5.91 -24.67 -22.20
CA VAL A 580 -5.30 -25.71 -23.06
C VAL A 580 -3.83 -25.40 -23.37
N ALA A 581 -3.40 -24.17 -23.16
CA ALA A 581 -2.04 -23.69 -23.42
C ALA A 581 -1.34 -23.19 -22.16
N THR A 582 -1.89 -23.39 -20.97
CA THR A 582 -1.24 -23.06 -19.70
C THR A 582 -0.78 -24.32 -18.96
N SER A 583 0.44 -24.26 -18.41
CA SER A 583 1.01 -25.39 -17.64
C SER A 583 0.47 -25.48 -16.21
N ALA A 584 -0.06 -24.39 -15.67
CA ALA A 584 -0.84 -24.37 -14.43
C ALA A 584 -2.27 -23.94 -14.73
N PRO A 585 -3.26 -24.29 -13.88
CA PRO A 585 -4.61 -23.80 -14.09
C PRO A 585 -4.62 -22.27 -14.09
N ALA A 586 -5.41 -21.69 -14.98
CA ALA A 586 -5.75 -20.28 -14.87
C ALA A 586 -6.62 -20.13 -13.62
N THR A 587 -6.05 -19.70 -12.52
CA THR A 587 -6.84 -19.44 -11.30
C THR A 587 -7.87 -18.38 -11.63
N THR A 588 -9.10 -18.81 -11.84
CA THR A 588 -10.21 -17.92 -12.16
C THR A 588 -10.53 -17.11 -10.93
N THR A 589 -10.27 -15.81 -11.00
CA THR A 589 -10.72 -14.89 -9.97
C THR A 589 -12.21 -14.62 -10.17
N LEU A 590 -12.98 -14.99 -9.17
CA LEU A 590 -14.41 -14.72 -9.08
C LEU A 590 -14.56 -13.45 -8.24
N ASP A 591 -14.62 -12.30 -8.92
CA ASP A 591 -14.77 -11.00 -8.26
C ASP A 591 -16.22 -10.82 -7.80
N LEU A 592 -16.41 -10.69 -6.50
CA LEU A 592 -17.69 -10.48 -5.89
C LEU A 592 -17.80 -9.04 -5.36
N PRO A 593 -18.94 -8.36 -5.54
CA PRO A 593 -19.22 -7.08 -4.88
C PRO A 593 -19.05 -7.14 -3.37
N PHE A 594 -18.82 -5.97 -2.76
CA PHE A 594 -18.61 -5.86 -1.31
C PHE A 594 -19.79 -6.36 -0.47
N ASP A 595 -21.02 -6.12 -0.92
CA ASP A 595 -22.28 -6.42 -0.25
C ASP A 595 -22.78 -7.86 -0.44
N THR A 596 -21.98 -8.73 -1.09
CA THR A 596 -22.30 -10.14 -1.28
C THR A 596 -22.19 -10.95 0.01
N THR A 597 -22.79 -12.13 -0.02
CA THR A 597 -22.83 -13.10 1.09
C THR A 597 -21.98 -14.34 0.80
N PRO A 598 -21.67 -15.17 1.80
CA PRO A 598 -21.07 -16.49 1.57
C PRO A 598 -21.90 -17.42 0.67
N SER A 599 -23.23 -17.22 0.61
CA SER A 599 -24.08 -17.97 -0.32
C SER A 599 -23.84 -17.57 -1.77
N ASP A 600 -23.68 -16.28 -2.03
CA ASP A 600 -23.34 -15.77 -3.37
C ASP A 600 -21.96 -16.30 -3.82
N ALA A 601 -21.02 -16.38 -2.88
CA ALA A 601 -19.72 -16.99 -3.11
C ALA A 601 -19.82 -18.48 -3.47
N LEU A 602 -20.71 -19.21 -2.80
CA LEU A 602 -20.97 -20.62 -3.13
C LEU A 602 -21.58 -20.78 -4.52
N ASP A 603 -22.54 -19.92 -4.89
CA ASP A 603 -23.16 -19.94 -6.22
C ASP A 603 -22.15 -19.63 -7.32
N ALA A 604 -21.26 -18.67 -7.08
CA ALA A 604 -20.16 -18.35 -8.02
C ALA A 604 -19.20 -19.53 -8.18
N LEU A 605 -18.80 -20.20 -7.09
CA LEU A 605 -17.96 -21.40 -7.13
C LEU A 605 -18.66 -22.55 -7.85
N ALA A 606 -19.95 -22.76 -7.59
CA ALA A 606 -20.73 -23.79 -8.24
C ALA A 606 -20.87 -23.53 -9.74
N LEU A 607 -21.01 -22.28 -10.15
CA LEU A 607 -21.04 -21.88 -11.56
C LEU A 607 -19.68 -22.15 -12.22
N ALA A 608 -18.57 -21.79 -11.59
CA ALA A 608 -17.22 -22.06 -12.09
C ALA A 608 -16.95 -23.57 -12.21
N ALA A 609 -17.37 -24.37 -11.23
CA ALA A 609 -17.26 -25.81 -11.27
C ALA A 609 -18.05 -26.42 -12.44
N ARG A 610 -19.30 -25.98 -12.65
CA ARG A 610 -20.13 -26.41 -13.80
C ARG A 610 -19.56 -25.96 -15.16
N ALA A 611 -18.97 -24.79 -15.22
CA ALA A 611 -18.29 -24.26 -16.40
C ALA A 611 -17.04 -25.06 -16.80
N GLY A 612 -16.47 -25.85 -15.89
CA GLY A 612 -15.36 -26.75 -16.17
C GLY A 612 -13.98 -26.09 -16.10
N VAL A 613 -13.81 -24.92 -15.46
CA VAL A 613 -12.49 -24.32 -15.21
C VAL A 613 -11.65 -25.24 -14.29
N ARG A 614 -10.31 -25.15 -14.38
CA ARG A 614 -9.42 -26.06 -13.66
C ARG A 614 -9.21 -25.63 -12.20
N ALA A 615 -9.27 -24.32 -11.90
CA ALA A 615 -9.21 -23.79 -10.54
C ALA A 615 -10.00 -22.49 -10.43
N ALA A 616 -10.44 -22.15 -9.21
CA ALA A 616 -11.16 -20.91 -8.92
C ALA A 616 -10.69 -20.30 -7.59
N ARG A 617 -10.68 -18.98 -7.53
CA ARG A 617 -10.42 -18.17 -6.33
C ARG A 617 -11.48 -17.08 -6.24
N ILE A 618 -12.11 -16.96 -5.09
CA ILE A 618 -13.00 -15.84 -4.82
C ILE A 618 -12.18 -14.65 -4.31
N VAL A 619 -12.47 -13.48 -4.85
CA VAL A 619 -11.98 -12.21 -4.34
C VAL A 619 -13.19 -11.31 -4.12
N ARG A 620 -13.46 -10.94 -2.88
CA ARG A 620 -14.50 -9.97 -2.56
C ARG A 620 -13.93 -8.56 -2.65
N ALA A 621 -14.65 -7.67 -3.35
CA ALA A 621 -14.28 -6.28 -3.46
C ALA A 621 -14.20 -5.62 -2.07
N ASN A 622 -13.29 -4.66 -1.90
CA ASN A 622 -13.26 -3.81 -0.73
C ASN A 622 -14.50 -2.90 -0.71
N ALA A 623 -14.81 -2.33 0.47
CA ALA A 623 -15.86 -1.35 0.58
C ALA A 623 -15.65 -0.20 -0.43
N PRO A 624 -16.71 0.29 -1.09
CA PRO A 624 -16.59 1.41 -2.01
C PRO A 624 -15.94 2.63 -1.34
N ALA A 625 -15.18 3.42 -2.09
CA ALA A 625 -14.57 4.65 -1.57
C ALA A 625 -15.61 5.66 -1.03
N SER A 626 -16.84 5.61 -1.56
CA SER A 626 -17.99 6.37 -1.06
C SER A 626 -18.58 5.84 0.24
N PHE A 627 -18.17 4.65 0.69
CA PHE A 627 -18.65 4.06 1.94
C PHE A 627 -17.96 4.75 3.12
N ALA A 628 -18.63 5.71 3.73
CA ALA A 628 -18.18 6.35 4.96
C ALA A 628 -18.82 5.62 6.15
N LEU A 629 -17.99 5.17 7.09
CA LEU A 629 -18.48 4.71 8.39
C LEU A 629 -18.82 5.94 9.24
N ASP A 630 -20.12 6.16 9.50
CA ASP A 630 -20.56 7.14 10.47
C ASP A 630 -20.29 6.63 11.89
N ILE A 631 -19.10 6.92 12.39
CA ILE A 631 -18.69 6.55 13.75
C ILE A 631 -18.96 7.76 14.65
N PRO A 632 -20.01 7.71 15.49
CA PRO A 632 -20.34 8.83 16.35
C PRO A 632 -19.18 9.17 17.30
N PRO A 633 -19.02 10.45 17.65
CA PRO A 633 -18.03 10.84 18.65
C PRO A 633 -18.30 10.13 19.99
N PRO A 634 -17.28 9.91 20.84
CA PRO A 634 -17.50 9.32 22.16
C PRO A 634 -18.56 10.16 22.90
N ARG A 635 -19.61 9.48 23.37
CA ARG A 635 -20.57 10.15 24.26
C ARG A 635 -19.78 10.75 25.42
N ALA A 636 -19.87 12.07 25.58
CA ALA A 636 -19.38 12.69 26.79
C ALA A 636 -19.97 11.91 27.98
N ALA A 637 -19.11 11.51 28.91
CA ALA A 637 -19.57 10.80 30.10
C ALA A 637 -20.77 11.60 30.67
N ARG A 638 -21.92 10.94 30.78
CA ARG A 638 -23.09 11.57 31.42
C ARG A 638 -22.65 12.02 32.80
N THR A 639 -22.51 13.30 32.97
CA THR A 639 -22.44 13.88 34.31
C THR A 639 -23.71 13.43 35.00
N PRO A 640 -23.65 12.79 36.18
CA PRO A 640 -24.86 12.41 36.89
C PRO A 640 -25.74 13.65 37.00
N GLU A 641 -27.01 13.53 36.59
CA GLU A 641 -28.00 14.60 36.71
C GLU A 641 -28.03 15.02 38.18
N PRO A 642 -27.77 16.27 38.51
CA PRO A 642 -27.84 16.69 39.92
C PRO A 642 -29.26 16.54 40.42
N PRO A 643 -29.46 16.16 41.69
CA PRO A 643 -30.80 16.09 42.29
C PRO A 643 -31.52 17.45 42.19
N PRO A 644 -32.86 17.51 42.14
CA PRO A 644 -33.63 18.73 41.94
C PRO A 644 -33.20 19.81 42.97
N LEU A 645 -32.81 20.97 42.46
CA LEU A 645 -32.32 22.10 43.27
C LEU A 645 -33.44 22.72 44.08
N GLU A 646 -33.26 22.84 45.40
CA GLU A 646 -33.97 23.80 46.22
C GLU A 646 -33.65 25.24 45.76
N PRO A 647 -34.56 26.25 45.93
CA PRO A 647 -34.38 27.57 45.32
C PRO A 647 -33.13 28.31 45.81
N PRO A 648 -32.54 29.20 44.99
CA PRO A 648 -31.15 29.60 45.09
C PRO A 648 -30.89 30.60 46.21
N GLN A 649 -29.89 30.28 47.04
CA GLN A 649 -29.12 31.29 47.76
C GLN A 649 -27.98 31.76 46.85
N GLU A 650 -27.87 33.05 46.56
CA GLU A 650 -26.80 33.62 45.75
C GLU A 650 -25.42 33.29 46.35
N ARG A 651 -24.69 32.46 45.65
CA ARG A 651 -23.26 32.25 45.89
C ARG A 651 -22.54 32.51 44.58
N ILE A 652 -21.67 33.50 44.58
CA ILE A 652 -20.75 33.78 43.47
C ILE A 652 -19.85 32.56 43.33
N VAL A 653 -20.01 31.81 42.23
CA VAL A 653 -19.13 30.69 41.82
C VAL A 653 -18.30 31.16 40.62
N GLU A 654 -17.02 31.37 40.83
CA GLU A 654 -16.08 31.50 39.73
C GLU A 654 -16.11 30.22 38.90
N ARG A 655 -16.50 30.34 37.65
CA ARG A 655 -16.60 29.23 36.71
C ARG A 655 -15.28 29.16 35.94
N PHE A 656 -14.41 28.22 36.33
CA PHE A 656 -13.27 27.82 35.49
C PHE A 656 -13.83 27.06 34.27
N ILE A 657 -13.69 27.65 33.09
CA ILE A 657 -13.91 26.96 31.83
C ILE A 657 -12.57 26.31 31.46
N GLU A 658 -12.45 25.00 31.61
CA GLU A 658 -11.34 24.26 31.00
C GLU A 658 -11.52 24.35 29.49
N VAL A 659 -10.77 25.27 28.86
CA VAL A 659 -10.57 25.27 27.40
C VAL A 659 -9.56 24.17 27.12
N GLY A 660 -9.98 23.10 26.42
CA GLY A 660 -9.06 22.08 25.98
C GLY A 660 -7.87 22.66 25.20
N PRO A 661 -6.69 22.08 25.26
CA PRO A 661 -5.49 22.65 24.67
C PRO A 661 -5.67 22.83 23.16
N SER A 662 -5.83 24.08 22.73
CA SER A 662 -5.81 24.46 21.32
C SER A 662 -4.37 24.83 20.93
N ARG A 663 -3.93 24.43 19.74
CA ARG A 663 -2.60 24.75 19.24
C ARG A 663 -2.42 26.26 19.11
N ARG A 664 -1.45 26.80 19.81
CA ARG A 664 -1.06 28.21 19.73
C ARG A 664 -0.02 28.34 18.61
N MET A 665 -0.43 28.92 17.47
CA MET A 665 0.45 29.09 16.31
C MET A 665 1.43 30.23 16.54
N LEU A 666 2.70 30.03 16.18
CA LEU A 666 3.69 31.09 16.18
C LEU A 666 3.47 32.04 14.98
N PRO A 667 3.79 33.35 15.13
CA PRO A 667 3.76 34.29 14.01
C PRO A 667 4.87 33.93 12.99
N ASP A 668 4.66 34.26 11.71
CA ASP A 668 5.63 33.99 10.65
C ASP A 668 6.99 34.66 10.91
N ARG A 669 6.99 35.87 11.49
CA ARG A 669 8.19 36.56 11.96
C ARG A 669 8.24 36.50 13.47
N ARG A 670 9.21 35.77 14.02
CA ARG A 670 9.38 35.55 15.45
C ARG A 670 10.80 35.85 15.94
N LYS A 671 10.93 36.13 17.21
CA LYS A 671 12.23 36.28 17.89
C LYS A 671 12.72 34.89 18.33
N GLY A 672 13.96 34.78 18.67
CA GLY A 672 14.65 33.62 19.22
C GLY A 672 16.14 33.79 19.11
N TYR A 673 16.92 32.85 19.65
CA TYR A 673 18.37 32.87 19.53
C TYR A 673 18.89 31.61 18.79
N ILE A 674 20.14 31.73 18.36
CA ILE A 674 20.86 30.62 17.74
C ILE A 674 22.09 30.35 18.60
N GLN A 675 22.15 29.18 19.22
CA GLN A 675 23.29 28.72 19.99
C GLN A 675 24.10 27.70 19.17
N LYS A 676 25.34 28.03 18.88
CA LYS A 676 26.27 27.12 18.20
C LYS A 676 27.21 26.51 19.23
N SER A 677 27.21 25.19 19.35
CA SER A 677 28.08 24.48 20.28
C SER A 677 28.63 23.19 19.66
N SER A 678 29.56 22.57 20.34
CA SER A 678 30.08 21.25 19.99
C SER A 678 30.05 20.35 21.23
N VAL A 679 29.39 19.21 21.17
CA VAL A 679 29.31 18.22 22.25
C VAL A 679 30.14 17.02 21.86
N GLY A 680 31.16 16.65 22.62
CA GLY A 680 32.05 15.54 22.29
C GLY A 680 32.70 15.65 20.90
N GLY A 681 32.91 16.86 20.37
CA GLY A 681 33.46 17.12 19.04
C GLY A 681 32.39 17.24 17.94
N HIS A 682 31.13 16.96 18.19
CA HIS A 682 30.00 17.01 17.24
C HIS A 682 29.30 18.36 17.30
N LYS A 683 29.23 19.07 16.17
CA LYS A 683 28.65 20.41 16.07
C LYS A 683 27.13 20.35 16.11
N VAL A 684 26.55 21.12 17.02
CA VAL A 684 25.11 21.27 17.22
C VAL A 684 24.75 22.75 17.11
N TYR A 685 23.68 23.05 16.37
CA TYR A 685 23.06 24.35 16.28
C TYR A 685 21.64 24.24 16.85
N LEU A 686 21.39 24.89 17.96
CA LEU A 686 20.08 25.04 18.56
C LEU A 686 19.51 26.38 18.12
N HIS A 687 18.36 26.36 17.42
CA HIS A 687 17.59 27.57 17.13
C HIS A 687 16.31 27.53 17.94
N THR A 688 15.89 28.64 18.47
CA THR A 688 14.65 28.80 19.23
C THR A 688 13.72 29.77 18.53
N GLY A 689 12.40 29.59 18.71
CA GLY A 689 11.39 30.54 18.27
C GLY A 689 10.42 30.83 19.41
N GLU A 690 10.22 32.13 19.68
CA GLU A 690 9.46 32.65 20.80
C GLU A 690 8.15 33.30 20.36
N TYR A 691 7.14 33.20 21.21
CA TYR A 691 5.95 34.03 21.09
C TYR A 691 6.22 35.49 21.46
N GLU A 692 5.26 36.36 21.24
CA GLU A 692 5.40 37.79 21.54
C GLU A 692 5.61 38.08 23.04
N ASP A 693 5.14 37.18 23.91
CA ASP A 693 5.31 37.22 25.37
C ASP A 693 6.65 36.66 25.85
N GLY A 694 7.51 36.17 24.96
CA GLY A 694 8.82 35.61 25.25
C GLY A 694 8.81 34.13 25.63
N GLU A 695 7.65 33.46 25.62
CA GLU A 695 7.57 32.01 25.81
C GLU A 695 8.14 31.26 24.60
N LEU A 696 8.86 30.17 24.88
CA LEU A 696 9.39 29.28 23.85
C LEU A 696 8.26 28.48 23.16
N GLY A 697 8.14 28.60 21.85
CA GLY A 697 7.11 27.92 21.09
C GLY A 697 7.64 26.87 20.08
N GLU A 698 8.93 26.97 19.70
CA GLU A 698 9.57 25.99 18.82
C GLU A 698 11.07 25.92 19.01
N ILE A 699 11.64 24.77 18.67
CA ILE A 699 13.09 24.55 18.59
C ILE A 699 13.45 23.85 17.29
N PHE A 700 14.67 24.11 16.79
CA PHE A 700 15.28 23.35 15.69
C PHE A 700 16.67 22.91 16.15
N ILE A 701 17.04 21.68 15.84
CA ILE A 701 18.34 21.10 16.18
C ILE A 701 19.02 20.71 14.87
N ASP A 702 19.98 21.53 14.41
CA ASP A 702 20.73 21.23 13.21
C ASP A 702 22.12 20.69 13.55
N MET A 703 22.54 19.65 12.83
CA MET A 703 23.80 18.95 13.05
C MET A 703 24.59 18.81 11.76
N HIS A 704 25.89 19.16 11.80
CA HIS A 704 26.78 19.05 10.67
C HIS A 704 27.72 17.85 10.83
N LYS A 705 27.95 17.14 9.73
CA LYS A 705 28.85 15.96 9.59
C LYS A 705 28.35 14.67 10.23
N GLU A 706 27.07 14.61 10.61
CA GLU A 706 26.43 13.39 11.08
C GLU A 706 25.74 12.66 9.93
N GLY A 707 25.51 11.35 10.11
CA GLY A 707 24.76 10.56 9.14
C GLY A 707 23.34 11.08 8.92
N ALA A 708 22.80 10.96 7.71
CA ALA A 708 21.48 11.49 7.35
C ALA A 708 20.36 11.01 8.28
N ALA A 709 20.39 9.74 8.69
CA ALA A 709 19.41 9.16 9.60
C ALA A 709 19.40 9.84 10.99
N PHE A 710 20.58 10.09 11.57
CA PHE A 710 20.68 10.74 12.88
C PHE A 710 20.22 12.20 12.85
N ARG A 711 20.58 12.94 11.79
CA ARG A 711 20.08 14.33 11.60
C ARG A 711 18.57 14.37 11.45
N SER A 712 17.98 13.46 10.67
CA SER A 712 16.53 13.36 10.49
C SER A 712 15.83 13.04 11.79
N LEU A 713 16.38 12.15 12.61
CA LEU A 713 15.84 11.80 13.92
C LEU A 713 15.83 13.01 14.86
N MET A 714 16.94 13.76 14.95
CA MET A 714 17.05 14.95 15.77
C MET A 714 16.12 16.08 15.31
N ASN A 715 15.93 16.22 14.00
CA ASN A 715 14.99 17.18 13.44
C ASN A 715 13.53 16.81 13.77
N ASN A 716 13.14 15.56 13.56
CA ASN A 716 11.80 15.07 13.93
C ASN A 716 11.55 15.18 15.45
N PHE A 717 12.56 14.92 16.26
CA PHE A 717 12.48 15.11 17.70
C PHE A 717 12.22 16.60 18.06
N ALA A 718 12.93 17.53 17.42
CA ALA A 718 12.72 18.96 17.60
C ALA A 718 11.30 19.40 17.17
N VAL A 719 10.78 18.83 16.08
CA VAL A 719 9.38 19.04 15.66
C VAL A 719 8.39 18.54 16.71
N ALA A 720 8.60 17.36 17.28
CA ALA A 720 7.72 16.80 18.31
C ALA A 720 7.70 17.66 19.58
N VAL A 721 8.85 18.17 20.04
CA VAL A 721 8.95 19.09 21.15
C VAL A 721 8.24 20.42 20.85
N SER A 722 8.47 20.98 19.66
CA SER A 722 7.81 22.21 19.20
C SER A 722 6.28 22.09 19.18
N LEU A 723 5.76 20.96 18.68
CA LEU A 723 4.32 20.67 18.73
C LEU A 723 3.82 20.61 20.18
N GLY A 724 4.53 19.92 21.07
CA GLY A 724 4.16 19.85 22.47
C GLY A 724 4.09 21.23 23.13
N LEU A 725 5.09 22.10 22.91
CA LEU A 725 5.10 23.47 23.38
C LEU A 725 3.89 24.27 22.86
N GLN A 726 3.57 24.14 21.57
CA GLN A 726 2.45 24.83 20.94
C GLN A 726 1.09 24.34 21.44
N TYR A 727 0.99 23.12 21.94
CA TYR A 727 -0.20 22.58 22.61
C TYR A 727 -0.21 22.83 24.12
N GLY A 728 0.74 23.65 24.64
CA GLY A 728 0.76 24.09 26.04
C GLY A 728 1.41 23.10 26.99
N VAL A 729 2.22 22.15 26.51
CA VAL A 729 3.08 21.36 27.40
C VAL A 729 4.17 22.27 27.95
N PRO A 730 4.30 22.46 29.29
CA PRO A 730 5.32 23.34 29.86
C PRO A 730 6.74 22.89 29.53
N LEU A 731 7.64 23.82 29.22
CA LEU A 731 9.05 23.55 28.93
C LEU A 731 9.75 22.75 30.04
N GLU A 732 9.38 22.97 31.30
CA GLU A 732 9.89 22.22 32.45
C GLU A 732 9.72 20.72 32.30
N LYS A 733 8.62 20.28 31.69
CA LYS A 733 8.37 18.83 31.51
C LYS A 733 9.36 18.20 30.52
N PHE A 734 9.75 18.94 29.50
CA PHE A 734 10.78 18.50 28.56
C PHE A 734 12.17 18.55 29.20
N VAL A 735 12.48 19.61 29.92
CA VAL A 735 13.75 19.76 30.66
C VAL A 735 13.92 18.60 31.63
N ASP A 736 12.92 18.36 32.51
CA ASP A 736 12.99 17.29 33.52
C ASP A 736 13.07 15.88 32.89
N ALA A 737 12.52 15.70 31.68
CA ALA A 737 12.54 14.40 30.99
C ALA A 737 13.87 14.10 30.31
N PHE A 738 14.57 15.12 29.79
CA PHE A 738 15.69 14.90 28.88
C PHE A 738 17.04 15.34 29.44
N VAL A 739 17.10 16.11 30.51
CA VAL A 739 18.34 16.46 31.23
C VAL A 739 18.99 15.19 31.77
N PHE A 740 20.30 15.08 31.66
CA PHE A 740 21.13 13.94 32.07
C PHE A 740 20.85 12.62 31.35
N THR A 741 20.12 12.63 30.23
CA THR A 741 20.06 11.45 29.35
C THR A 741 21.46 11.12 28.82
N ARG A 742 21.77 9.79 28.70
CA ARG A 742 23.10 9.33 28.34
C ARG A 742 23.08 8.53 27.05
N PHE A 743 23.75 9.07 26.05
CA PHE A 743 24.07 8.37 24.78
C PHE A 743 25.15 9.17 24.04
N GLU A 744 25.85 8.52 23.13
CA GLU A 744 26.85 9.18 22.28
C GLU A 744 26.21 9.96 21.10
N PRO A 745 26.74 11.13 20.75
CA PRO A 745 27.96 11.74 21.28
C PRO A 745 27.76 12.47 22.63
N ALA A 746 28.73 12.27 23.53
CA ALA A 746 28.79 12.84 24.85
C ALA A 746 30.19 13.41 25.12
N GLY A 747 30.36 14.30 26.12
CA GLY A 747 31.67 14.78 26.52
C GLY A 747 31.75 16.29 26.70
N GLU A 748 32.91 16.87 26.41
CA GLU A 748 33.15 18.32 26.55
C GLU A 748 32.28 19.15 25.62
N VAL A 749 31.71 20.23 26.15
CA VAL A 749 30.91 21.20 25.38
C VAL A 749 31.78 22.44 25.13
N VAL A 750 31.95 22.75 23.86
CA VAL A 750 32.70 23.92 23.38
C VAL A 750 31.74 24.90 22.73
N GLY A 751 31.80 26.16 23.01
CA GLY A 751 30.95 27.23 22.47
C GLY A 751 29.74 27.57 23.33
N ASN A 752 29.70 27.07 24.58
CA ASN A 752 28.72 27.48 25.60
C ASN A 752 29.44 27.83 26.87
N GLU A 753 29.12 28.99 27.46
CA GLU A 753 29.80 29.50 28.63
C GLU A 753 29.30 28.90 29.93
N ALA A 754 28.02 28.58 30.02
CA ALA A 754 27.35 28.00 31.16
C ALA A 754 27.52 26.49 31.29
N ILE A 755 27.54 25.76 30.18
CA ILE A 755 27.55 24.27 30.13
C ILE A 755 28.84 23.79 29.48
N ARG A 756 29.75 23.20 30.25
CA ARG A 756 31.09 22.75 29.78
C ARG A 756 31.21 21.26 29.50
N SER A 757 30.23 20.46 29.93
CA SER A 757 30.18 19.05 29.63
C SER A 757 28.74 18.54 29.61
N ALA A 758 28.44 17.59 28.75
CA ALA A 758 27.13 16.98 28.64
C ALA A 758 27.24 15.46 28.43
N THR A 759 26.22 14.73 28.91
CA THR A 759 26.12 13.27 28.82
C THR A 759 25.46 12.82 27.53
N SER A 760 24.90 13.71 26.75
CA SER A 760 24.41 13.54 25.40
C SER A 760 24.09 14.89 24.77
N ILE A 761 23.79 14.90 23.47
CA ILE A 761 23.30 16.11 22.78
C ILE A 761 21.98 16.57 23.36
N LEU A 762 21.06 15.69 23.72
CA LEU A 762 19.79 16.06 24.35
C LEU A 762 20.00 16.64 25.74
N ASP A 763 20.90 16.06 26.56
CA ASP A 763 21.28 16.63 27.84
C ASP A 763 21.76 18.07 27.67
N TYR A 764 22.65 18.32 26.70
CA TYR A 764 23.12 19.67 26.40
C TYR A 764 21.98 20.62 26.02
N VAL A 765 21.15 20.21 25.04
CA VAL A 765 20.06 21.07 24.53
C VAL A 765 19.06 21.42 25.62
N PHE A 766 18.60 20.47 26.43
CA PHE A 766 17.61 20.74 27.46
C PHE A 766 18.18 21.44 28.71
N ARG A 767 19.44 21.26 29.01
CA ARG A 767 20.11 22.09 30.01
C ARG A 767 20.26 23.54 29.56
N GLU A 768 20.62 23.75 28.28
CA GLU A 768 20.68 25.10 27.71
C GLU A 768 19.32 25.80 27.72
N LEU A 769 18.24 25.09 27.31
CA LEU A 769 16.88 25.62 27.38
C LEU A 769 16.42 25.86 28.81
N GLY A 770 16.82 25.02 29.78
CA GLY A 770 16.51 25.17 31.20
C GLY A 770 17.19 26.40 31.80
N VAL A 771 18.45 26.63 31.46
CA VAL A 771 19.18 27.81 31.92
C VAL A 771 18.62 29.09 31.28
N SER A 772 18.41 29.06 29.94
CA SER A 772 18.06 30.28 29.18
C SER A 772 16.60 30.71 29.35
N TYR A 773 15.65 29.80 29.46
CA TYR A 773 14.21 30.11 29.51
C TYR A 773 13.57 29.90 30.87
N LEU A 774 14.12 29.00 31.70
CA LEU A 774 13.55 28.71 33.03
C LEU A 774 14.38 29.27 34.21
N GLY A 775 15.54 29.90 33.92
CA GLY A 775 16.45 30.40 34.94
C GLY A 775 16.96 29.28 35.86
N ARG A 776 17.06 28.03 35.33
CA ARG A 776 17.53 26.86 36.08
C ARG A 776 19.06 26.83 36.11
N ASP A 777 19.65 27.74 36.88
CA ASP A 777 21.10 27.86 37.06
C ASP A 777 21.75 26.62 37.66
N ASP A 778 20.97 25.81 38.38
CA ASP A 778 21.34 24.49 38.88
C ASP A 778 21.73 23.49 37.79
N LEU A 779 21.30 23.73 36.57
CA LEU A 779 21.63 22.89 35.40
C LEU A 779 22.91 23.34 34.69
N ALA A 780 23.43 24.50 35.00
CA ALA A 780 24.71 24.96 34.49
C ALA A 780 25.88 24.14 35.07
N SER A 781 26.98 24.01 34.32
CA SER A 781 28.23 23.41 34.80
C SER A 781 29.12 24.43 35.56
N VAL A 782 28.81 25.70 35.39
CA VAL A 782 29.49 26.85 35.98
C VAL A 782 28.41 27.79 36.51
N ASP A 783 28.62 28.39 37.68
CA ASP A 783 27.71 29.40 38.23
C ASP A 783 27.62 30.57 37.26
N PRO A 784 26.46 30.91 36.70
CA PRO A 784 26.30 32.00 35.76
C PRO A 784 26.66 33.37 36.35
N GLN A 785 26.54 33.53 37.69
CA GLN A 785 26.91 34.75 38.38
C GLN A 785 28.44 34.91 38.58
N ALA A 786 29.19 33.80 38.42
CA ALA A 786 30.67 33.82 38.46
C ALA A 786 31.31 34.16 37.10
N LEU A 787 30.51 34.28 36.03
CA LEU A 787 30.97 34.71 34.71
C LEU A 787 31.03 36.22 34.68
N ASN A 788 32.23 36.78 34.81
CA ASN A 788 32.44 38.23 34.63
C ASN A 788 32.16 38.62 33.17
N ALA A 789 31.57 39.80 32.97
CA ALA A 789 31.21 40.37 31.67
C ALA A 789 32.40 40.48 30.65
N ASP A 790 33.62 40.26 31.09
CA ASP A 790 34.84 40.43 30.29
C ASP A 790 35.51 39.10 29.83
N GLY A 791 34.88 37.93 30.09
CA GLY A 791 35.34 36.66 29.50
C GLY A 791 36.70 36.14 29.97
N LEU A 792 37.31 36.69 31.03
CA LEU A 792 38.61 36.28 31.55
C LEU A 792 38.50 35.64 32.93
N GLY A 793 37.87 34.48 33.03
CA GLY A 793 37.78 33.68 34.25
C GLY A 793 38.70 32.47 34.23
N GLY A 794 39.86 32.54 34.91
CA GLY A 794 40.68 31.39 35.27
C GLY A 794 40.11 30.67 36.49
N GLY A 795 39.30 29.66 36.34
CA GLY A 795 38.73 28.86 37.42
C GLY A 795 39.03 27.36 37.25
N LYS A 796 39.54 26.71 38.32
CA LYS A 796 39.77 25.28 38.42
C LYS A 796 38.43 24.52 38.29
N ALA A 797 38.44 23.44 37.52
CA ALA A 797 37.29 22.55 37.37
C ALA A 797 36.88 21.95 38.73
N ASP A 798 35.76 22.40 39.30
CA ASP A 798 35.15 21.73 40.44
C ASP A 798 34.37 20.50 39.97
N LYS A 799 34.67 19.38 40.58
CA LYS A 799 33.93 18.12 40.40
C LYS A 799 32.55 18.28 41.01
N LEU A 800 31.52 18.17 40.24
CA LEU A 800 30.13 18.10 40.72
C LEU A 800 30.00 17.02 41.80
N ASP A 801 29.42 17.35 42.92
CA ASP A 801 29.17 16.44 44.02
C ASP A 801 28.14 15.37 43.58
N PRO A 802 28.47 14.07 43.69
CA PRO A 802 27.56 13.00 43.30
C PRO A 802 26.20 13.03 44.01
N GLN A 803 26.09 13.68 45.16
CA GLN A 803 24.83 13.83 45.90
C GLN A 803 23.88 14.86 45.27
N VAL A 804 24.38 15.86 44.56
CA VAL A 804 23.57 16.84 43.84
C VAL A 804 22.97 16.22 42.57
N VAL A 805 23.75 15.42 41.85
CA VAL A 805 23.30 14.74 40.64
C VAL A 805 22.17 13.73 40.93
N SER A 806 22.19 13.06 42.08
CA SER A 806 21.16 12.10 42.48
C SER A 806 19.76 12.71 42.73
N ARG A 807 19.68 14.02 43.00
CA ARG A 807 18.40 14.73 43.19
C ARG A 807 17.66 15.03 41.87
N PHE A 808 18.37 15.03 40.73
CA PHE A 808 17.84 15.46 39.44
C PHE A 808 17.65 14.30 38.48
N ILE A 809 17.93 13.05 38.90
CA ILE A 809 17.63 11.88 38.05
C ILE A 809 16.10 11.70 38.03
N SER A 810 15.50 12.07 36.93
CA SER A 810 14.08 11.81 36.64
C SER A 810 13.80 10.31 36.71
N LYS A 811 12.88 9.90 37.57
CA LYS A 811 12.30 8.55 37.51
C LYS A 811 11.47 8.48 36.22
N GLY A 812 12.04 7.92 35.18
CA GLY A 812 11.37 7.76 33.91
C GLY A 812 9.95 7.21 34.07
N TYR A 813 8.99 7.81 33.37
CA TYR A 813 7.60 7.42 33.37
C TYR A 813 7.47 6.04 32.70
N SER A 814 7.59 4.95 33.48
CA SER A 814 7.12 3.64 33.07
C SER A 814 5.72 3.44 33.62
N ARG A 815 4.74 3.19 32.74
CA ARG A 815 3.40 2.77 33.13
C ARG A 815 3.48 1.38 33.76
N GLY A 816 3.39 1.31 35.06
CA GLY A 816 3.36 0.09 35.85
C GLY A 816 4.31 0.19 37.02
N ALA A 817 3.78 -0.03 38.23
CA ALA A 817 4.58 -0.08 39.46
C ALA A 817 5.68 -1.13 39.31
N ALA A 818 6.94 -0.66 39.15
CA ALA A 818 8.09 -1.52 39.24
C ALA A 818 8.47 -1.70 40.72
N PRO A 819 8.81 -2.91 41.19
CA PRO A 819 9.28 -3.11 42.53
C PRO A 819 10.63 -2.44 42.77
N ASP A 820 10.85 -2.01 44.03
CA ASP A 820 12.01 -1.28 44.51
C ASP A 820 13.32 -2.09 44.49
N ASN A 821 13.85 -2.42 43.33
CA ASN A 821 15.13 -3.13 43.18
C ASN A 821 16.03 -2.49 42.10
N LEU A 822 16.30 -1.20 42.22
CA LEU A 822 17.39 -0.54 41.48
C LEU A 822 18.68 -0.73 42.29
N VAL A 823 19.50 -1.72 41.91
CA VAL A 823 20.85 -1.89 42.41
C VAL A 823 21.76 -0.91 41.67
N PHE A 824 22.31 0.07 42.34
CA PHE A 824 23.38 0.95 41.84
C PHE A 824 24.66 0.13 41.63
N LEU A 825 25.16 0.10 40.39
CA LEU A 825 26.52 -0.40 40.14
C LEU A 825 27.54 0.66 40.65
N PRO A 826 28.50 0.31 41.46
CA PRO A 826 29.54 1.21 41.88
C PRO A 826 30.45 1.60 40.72
N SER A 827 30.81 2.87 40.65
CA SER A 827 31.69 3.41 39.61
C SER A 827 33.00 2.62 39.57
N ALA A 828 33.41 2.25 38.36
CA ALA A 828 34.62 1.47 38.10
C ALA A 828 35.88 2.23 38.51
N LYS A 829 36.39 1.90 39.70
CA LYS A 829 37.84 1.92 39.95
C LYS A 829 38.25 0.52 40.39
N ALA A 830 39.04 -0.10 39.55
CA ALA A 830 39.80 -1.31 39.77
C ALA A 830 38.98 -2.62 39.95
N ALA A 831 38.65 -3.27 38.84
CA ALA A 831 38.82 -4.69 38.73
C ALA A 831 39.14 -5.03 37.28
N ALA A 832 40.33 -5.38 37.03
CA ALA A 832 40.72 -6.12 35.84
C ALA A 832 39.88 -7.42 35.75
N ALA A 833 39.46 -7.75 34.54
CA ALA A 833 39.04 -9.06 34.09
C ALA A 833 37.87 -9.72 34.82
N ARG A 834 36.65 -9.44 34.37
CA ARG A 834 35.70 -10.53 34.12
C ARG A 834 35.05 -10.22 32.77
N ALA A 835 35.28 -11.12 31.80
CA ALA A 835 34.57 -11.10 30.52
C ALA A 835 33.08 -11.02 30.80
N ALA A 836 32.44 -9.96 30.36
CA ALA A 836 31.07 -9.66 30.64
C ALA A 836 30.15 -10.73 30.07
N ASP A 837 29.12 -11.01 30.79
CA ASP A 837 28.04 -11.92 30.51
C ASP A 837 27.26 -11.52 29.28
N VAL A 838 27.88 -11.71 28.11
CA VAL A 838 27.24 -11.56 26.79
C VAL A 838 26.54 -12.85 26.45
N CYS A 839 25.31 -12.84 26.06
CA CYS A 839 24.60 -14.03 25.64
C CYS A 839 25.27 -14.64 24.39
N PRO A 840 25.72 -15.90 24.44
CA PRO A 840 26.43 -16.52 23.31
C PRO A 840 25.53 -16.77 22.09
N ALA A 841 24.20 -16.71 22.26
CA ALA A 841 23.26 -16.97 21.21
C ALA A 841 22.81 -15.68 20.44
N CYS A 842 22.61 -14.56 21.12
CA CYS A 842 22.13 -13.33 20.49
C CYS A 842 23.07 -12.13 20.63
N GLY A 843 24.17 -12.26 21.39
CA GLY A 843 25.14 -11.18 21.55
C GLY A 843 24.71 -10.04 22.50
N ASP A 844 23.59 -10.18 23.19
CA ASP A 844 23.03 -9.14 24.06
C ASP A 844 23.55 -9.28 25.51
N LEU A 845 23.68 -8.14 26.21
CA LEU A 845 24.13 -8.04 27.60
C LEU A 845 23.01 -8.33 28.63
N ALA A 846 21.97 -9.04 28.26
CA ALA A 846 20.76 -9.26 29.03
C ALA A 846 20.74 -10.62 29.78
N LEU A 847 21.88 -11.16 30.16
CA LEU A 847 21.95 -12.40 30.97
C LEU A 847 21.58 -12.14 32.45
N VAL A 848 20.54 -12.81 32.92
CA VAL A 848 20.04 -12.68 34.29
C VAL A 848 20.08 -14.04 34.97
N ARG A 849 20.58 -14.05 36.21
CA ARG A 849 20.67 -15.28 37.01
C ARG A 849 19.31 -15.67 37.60
N LYS A 850 18.79 -16.81 37.21
CA LYS A 850 17.63 -17.44 37.84
C LYS A 850 18.02 -18.77 38.45
N GLY A 851 18.20 -18.77 39.78
CA GLY A 851 18.71 -19.94 40.51
C GLY A 851 20.16 -20.26 40.16
N GLN A 852 20.42 -21.45 39.67
CA GLN A 852 21.77 -21.91 39.28
C GLN A 852 22.04 -21.72 37.76
N SER A 853 21.22 -21.06 37.01
CA SER A 853 21.40 -20.86 35.56
C SER A 853 21.35 -19.39 35.19
N LEU A 854 22.14 -18.98 34.16
CA LEU A 854 22.04 -17.68 33.50
C LEU A 854 21.10 -17.82 32.32
N ILE A 855 20.06 -16.99 32.27
CA ILE A 855 19.07 -16.98 31.18
C ILE A 855 19.07 -15.60 30.54
N CYS A 856 19.19 -15.55 29.22
CA CYS A 856 19.08 -14.32 28.49
C CYS A 856 17.61 -13.84 28.44
N GLN A 857 17.36 -12.61 28.88
CA GLN A 857 15.99 -12.03 28.84
C GLN A 857 15.53 -11.69 27.43
N THR A 858 16.46 -11.49 26.49
CA THR A 858 16.13 -11.13 25.12
C THR A 858 15.77 -12.32 24.25
N CYS A 859 16.53 -13.43 24.32
CA CYS A 859 16.29 -14.61 23.49
C CYS A 859 15.85 -15.88 24.25
N GLY A 860 15.85 -15.85 25.60
CA GLY A 860 15.44 -16.98 26.40
C GLY A 860 16.50 -18.10 26.53
N GLU A 861 17.65 -18.00 25.90
CA GLU A 861 18.71 -19.02 25.89
C GLU A 861 19.38 -19.15 27.27
N ARG A 862 19.74 -20.37 27.63
CA ARG A 862 20.49 -20.69 28.87
C ARG A 862 21.98 -20.76 28.56
N ALA A 863 22.74 -19.83 29.11
CA ALA A 863 24.19 -19.87 29.00
C ALA A 863 24.78 -20.93 29.94
N PRO A 864 25.74 -21.75 29.46
CA PRO A 864 26.46 -22.68 30.33
C PRO A 864 27.30 -21.93 31.38
N GLN A 865 27.33 -22.42 32.61
CA GLN A 865 28.28 -21.92 33.62
C GLN A 865 29.71 -22.26 33.22
N THR A 866 30.48 -21.24 32.86
CA THR A 866 31.94 -21.38 32.92
C THR A 866 32.34 -21.27 34.39
N GLY A 867 32.89 -22.36 34.90
CA GLY A 867 33.35 -22.49 36.27
C GLY A 867 34.52 -21.55 36.63
#